data_1cd58dd6a858ed691f09caacb70e0226
#
_entry.id   1cd58dd6a858ed691f09caacb70e0226
#
_cell.length_a   1.000
_cell.length_b   1.000
_cell.length_c   1.000
_cell.angle_alpha   90.00
_cell.angle_beta   90.00
_cell.angle_gamma   90.00
#
_symmetry.space_group_name_H-M   'P 1'
#
loop_
_entity.id
_entity.type
_entity.pdbx_description
1 polymer ?
#
loop_
_entity_poly.entity_id
_entity_poly.type
_entity_poly.pdbx_seq_one_letter_code
_entity_poly.pdbx_strand_id
1 'polypeptide(L)'
;MAKTTQKETPLMAQYNSIKAKYPDAVLLFRVGDFYETFGQDAVRTSQILGIVLTKRNNGGSHTELAGFPHHSLNSYLPKLVRAGLRVAICDQLEDPKMTKGIVKRGVTELVTPGVTFNEQILTTKENNFLLSIHREKEKYGMALVDISTGEFLVSEGNSDKLMHIIHTFSPSEIIYQRKTELPNRIKDRNSFALEDWAYQYPFAYEKLTNHFKTKSLKGYGIEEFPLAITAAGAIFAYLVEDTHHALIQHITKIQNIPQDDYLIMDGFTLRNLEIIHSNHHEGKSLLDIIDRTTTPMGGRLLRRRMILPLKSVNEINRRLSLIEFFNKEENLKYNIYELLKTISDLDRLLGKLAAERISPKELGNFRNSLISIEKIKELLLPHPDVLAWVSPLHSHKDLIDYLQSHLNEELPVNINKGNVIKEGVSEELDKLRNLLYSGKSYLDEMCQRESERTGISSLKIDFNNVFGYYIEVRNTHKDKVPENWIRKQTLVNAERYITEELKEYESQILGAEEKIAQLEHLLYKKIEEQVLVHMDTIQNNSKIIAEIDCAVGLSELAIAENYTKPIINEDFTISIQEGRHPVIEKSLPLGEKYIPNDIFLDRESQQIMMVTGPNMSGKSAVLRQTAIICLLAQIGSFVPAKHAEIGVLDRIFTRVGASDNISAGESTFMVEMNESANILNNITERSLILLDEIGRGTSTYDGISIAWAIAEYLHQHPTQPKTLFATHYHELNEMQNSFSRIKNYHIAIQENKNNVIFLRKLVTGGSEHSFGIYVAKLAGMPTKVVNRAKEILKTLENSRSQDQNMENIKRVTEENLQLSFFQLDDPALESIREELTQIDINTLTPIEALMKLNKIKNMIGK
;
A
#
# COMPACT_ATOMS: atom_id res chain seq x y z
N MET A 1 17.00 -37.26 -41.81
CA MET A 1 16.40 -37.80 -40.56
C MET A 1 15.00 -37.17 -40.36
N ALA A 2 13.96 -38.00 -40.59
CA ALA A 2 12.59 -37.54 -40.45
C ALA A 2 12.30 -37.19 -38.98
N LYS A 3 11.87 -35.96 -38.68
CA LYS A 3 11.31 -35.57 -37.38
C LYS A 3 10.03 -36.37 -37.23
N THR A 4 10.03 -37.42 -36.39
CA THR A 4 8.84 -38.05 -35.87
C THR A 4 8.04 -37.02 -35.14
N THR A 5 6.98 -36.53 -35.72
CA THR A 5 5.95 -35.74 -35.04
C THR A 5 5.33 -36.62 -33.97
N GLN A 6 5.77 -36.46 -32.74
CA GLN A 6 5.14 -37.13 -31.57
C GLN A 6 3.69 -36.64 -31.54
N LYS A 7 2.73 -37.57 -31.55
CA LYS A 7 1.31 -37.26 -31.44
C LYS A 7 1.03 -36.79 -30.03
N GLU A 8 0.84 -35.49 -29.89
CA GLU A 8 0.42 -34.85 -28.65
C GLU A 8 -0.95 -35.41 -28.19
N THR A 9 -1.12 -35.65 -26.91
CA THR A 9 -2.42 -36.10 -26.40
C THR A 9 -3.46 -34.99 -26.55
N PRO A 10 -4.74 -35.32 -26.87
CA PRO A 10 -5.76 -34.30 -27.10
C PRO A 10 -5.96 -33.33 -25.92
N LEU A 11 -5.73 -33.77 -24.67
CA LEU A 11 -5.75 -32.92 -23.47
C LEU A 11 -4.63 -31.87 -23.51
N MET A 12 -3.41 -32.29 -23.86
CA MET A 12 -2.28 -31.36 -23.96
C MET A 12 -2.39 -30.42 -25.13
N ALA A 13 -2.95 -30.86 -26.24
CA ALA A 13 -3.27 -29.98 -27.38
C ALA A 13 -4.24 -28.86 -26.97
N GLN A 14 -5.29 -29.20 -26.17
CA GLN A 14 -6.19 -28.20 -25.61
C GLN A 14 -5.46 -27.26 -24.62
N TYR A 15 -4.64 -27.81 -23.74
CA TYR A 15 -3.82 -27.01 -22.81
C TYR A 15 -2.92 -26.02 -23.56
N ASN A 16 -2.13 -26.51 -24.53
CA ASN A 16 -1.20 -25.69 -25.31
C ASN A 16 -1.90 -24.61 -26.14
N SER A 17 -3.07 -24.92 -26.70
CA SER A 17 -3.90 -23.95 -27.42
C SER A 17 -4.39 -22.81 -26.51
N ILE A 18 -4.75 -23.12 -25.26
CA ILE A 18 -5.17 -22.13 -24.28
C ILE A 18 -3.96 -21.35 -23.74
N LYS A 19 -2.87 -22.07 -23.38
CA LYS A 19 -1.62 -21.45 -22.89
C LYS A 19 -1.02 -20.46 -23.91
N ALA A 20 -1.12 -20.75 -25.19
CA ALA A 20 -0.65 -19.85 -26.25
C ALA A 20 -1.37 -18.48 -26.25
N LYS A 21 -2.60 -18.40 -25.72
CA LYS A 21 -3.34 -17.13 -25.56
C LYS A 21 -2.93 -16.36 -24.30
N TYR A 22 -2.41 -17.05 -23.28
CA TYR A 22 -2.00 -16.48 -22.01
C TYR A 22 -0.54 -16.88 -21.66
N PRO A 23 0.44 -16.50 -22.51
CA PRO A 23 1.82 -16.96 -22.38
C PRO A 23 2.45 -16.56 -21.05
N ASP A 24 2.12 -15.39 -20.52
CA ASP A 24 2.70 -14.79 -19.31
C ASP A 24 1.97 -15.18 -18.03
N ALA A 25 0.83 -15.88 -18.12
CA ALA A 25 0.05 -16.30 -16.96
C ALA A 25 0.29 -17.78 -16.63
N VAL A 26 0.33 -18.12 -15.36
CA VAL A 26 0.26 -19.52 -14.91
C VAL A 26 -1.14 -20.06 -15.21
N LEU A 27 -1.23 -21.12 -15.99
CA LEU A 27 -2.51 -21.71 -16.38
C LEU A 27 -2.91 -22.82 -15.39
N LEU A 28 -3.89 -22.56 -14.54
CA LEU A 28 -4.55 -23.55 -13.69
C LEU A 28 -5.59 -24.29 -14.50
N PHE A 29 -5.25 -25.46 -15.00
CA PHE A 29 -6.06 -26.20 -15.96
C PHE A 29 -6.87 -27.30 -15.23
N ARG A 30 -8.19 -27.23 -15.26
CA ARG A 30 -9.07 -28.18 -14.57
C ARG A 30 -9.04 -29.55 -15.22
N VAL A 31 -8.58 -30.56 -14.46
CA VAL A 31 -8.59 -31.97 -14.88
C VAL A 31 -9.29 -32.81 -13.79
N GLY A 32 -10.53 -33.14 -14.01
CA GLY A 32 -11.37 -33.78 -13.01
C GLY A 32 -11.50 -32.93 -11.74
N ASP A 33 -11.07 -33.46 -10.60
CA ASP A 33 -11.14 -32.78 -9.31
C ASP A 33 -9.90 -31.95 -8.97
N PHE A 34 -8.95 -31.80 -9.93
CA PHE A 34 -7.71 -31.06 -9.70
C PHE A 34 -7.56 -29.87 -10.66
N TYR A 35 -6.88 -28.82 -10.19
CA TYR A 35 -6.21 -27.86 -11.06
C TYR A 35 -4.78 -28.34 -11.25
N GLU A 36 -4.41 -28.58 -12.50
CA GLU A 36 -3.07 -29.03 -12.91
C GLU A 36 -2.35 -27.92 -13.68
N THR A 37 -1.06 -27.80 -13.45
CA THR A 37 -0.14 -26.94 -14.20
C THR A 37 0.92 -27.80 -14.85
N PHE A 38 1.43 -27.38 -16.04
CA PHE A 38 2.37 -28.17 -16.82
C PHE A 38 3.64 -27.39 -17.18
N GLY A 39 4.75 -28.08 -17.40
CA GLY A 39 6.04 -27.52 -17.81
C GLY A 39 6.56 -26.47 -16.84
N GLN A 40 6.95 -25.30 -17.35
CA GLN A 40 7.50 -24.22 -16.55
C GLN A 40 6.51 -23.68 -15.50
N ASP A 41 5.21 -23.68 -15.83
CA ASP A 41 4.19 -23.27 -14.87
C ASP A 41 4.13 -24.22 -13.68
N ALA A 42 4.31 -25.53 -13.91
CA ALA A 42 4.37 -26.54 -12.85
C ALA A 42 5.57 -26.35 -11.90
N VAL A 43 6.74 -26.03 -12.46
CA VAL A 43 7.95 -25.76 -11.67
C VAL A 43 7.74 -24.53 -10.77
N ARG A 44 7.26 -23.42 -11.34
CA ARG A 44 6.98 -22.19 -10.58
C ARG A 44 5.91 -22.42 -9.50
N THR A 45 4.82 -23.08 -9.87
CA THR A 45 3.72 -23.39 -8.94
C THR A 45 4.19 -24.26 -7.79
N SER A 46 4.96 -25.31 -8.08
CA SER A 46 5.51 -26.20 -7.05
C SER A 46 6.42 -25.45 -6.07
N GLN A 47 7.30 -24.58 -6.56
CA GLN A 47 8.21 -23.78 -5.73
C GLN A 47 7.46 -22.81 -4.81
N ILE A 48 6.48 -22.08 -5.33
CA ILE A 48 5.75 -21.07 -4.57
C ILE A 48 4.78 -21.70 -3.57
N LEU A 49 4.08 -22.75 -3.97
CA LEU A 49 3.06 -23.40 -3.15
C LEU A 49 3.62 -24.44 -2.18
N GLY A 50 4.85 -24.88 -2.39
CA GLY A 50 5.45 -25.98 -1.63
C GLY A 50 4.76 -27.35 -1.89
N ILE A 51 4.18 -27.56 -3.09
CA ILE A 51 3.54 -28.81 -3.50
C ILE A 51 4.48 -29.67 -4.34
N VAL A 52 4.17 -30.98 -4.41
CA VAL A 52 5.03 -31.95 -5.10
C VAL A 52 5.06 -31.69 -6.61
N LEU A 53 6.24 -31.62 -7.17
CA LEU A 53 6.48 -31.60 -8.62
C LEU A 53 6.59 -33.04 -9.10
N THR A 54 5.70 -33.47 -9.98
CA THR A 54 5.66 -34.78 -10.59
C THR A 54 5.87 -34.70 -12.10
N LYS A 55 5.81 -35.84 -12.80
CA LYS A 55 5.89 -35.90 -14.26
C LYS A 55 4.72 -36.68 -14.83
N ARG A 56 4.12 -36.16 -15.89
CA ARG A 56 3.07 -36.84 -16.65
C ARG A 56 3.64 -37.35 -17.96
N ASN A 57 3.28 -38.59 -18.32
CA ASN A 57 3.64 -39.14 -19.63
C ASN A 57 2.66 -38.60 -20.68
N ASN A 58 3.20 -37.96 -21.70
CA ASN A 58 2.44 -37.33 -22.77
C ASN A 58 2.88 -37.88 -24.14
N GLY A 59 2.35 -39.08 -24.48
CA GLY A 59 2.64 -39.71 -25.78
C GLY A 59 4.09 -40.06 -26.05
N GLY A 60 4.89 -40.35 -25.00
CA GLY A 60 6.32 -40.72 -25.10
C GLY A 60 7.29 -39.64 -24.62
N SER A 61 6.81 -38.43 -24.26
CA SER A 61 7.57 -37.40 -23.56
C SER A 61 7.08 -37.24 -22.13
N HIS A 62 7.97 -36.85 -21.22
CA HIS A 62 7.62 -36.51 -19.84
C HIS A 62 7.51 -35.00 -19.70
N THR A 63 6.36 -34.51 -19.22
CA THR A 63 6.11 -33.09 -18.92
C THR A 63 5.98 -32.95 -17.41
N GLU A 64 6.63 -31.93 -16.84
CA GLU A 64 6.48 -31.58 -15.44
C GLU A 64 5.02 -31.26 -15.14
N LEU A 65 4.55 -31.71 -13.97
CA LEU A 65 3.19 -31.57 -13.48
C LEU A 65 3.20 -31.18 -12.02
N ALA A 66 2.46 -30.14 -11.66
CA ALA A 66 2.09 -29.83 -10.29
C ALA A 66 0.60 -29.51 -10.24
N GLY A 67 -0.09 -29.92 -9.18
CA GLY A 67 -1.52 -29.69 -9.08
C GLY A 67 -2.02 -29.82 -7.66
N PHE A 68 -3.23 -29.30 -7.45
CA PHE A 68 -3.93 -29.33 -6.17
C PHE A 68 -5.44 -29.53 -6.39
N PRO A 69 -6.17 -30.03 -5.39
CA PRO A 69 -7.62 -30.24 -5.49
C PRO A 69 -8.35 -28.93 -5.78
N HIS A 70 -9.34 -28.95 -6.68
CA HIS A 70 -10.01 -27.72 -7.13
C HIS A 70 -10.71 -26.96 -5.98
N HIS A 71 -11.25 -27.66 -4.99
CA HIS A 71 -11.88 -27.04 -3.82
C HIS A 71 -10.90 -26.25 -2.94
N SER A 72 -9.58 -26.45 -3.14
CA SER A 72 -8.52 -25.74 -2.44
C SER A 72 -8.04 -24.49 -3.19
N LEU A 73 -8.68 -24.10 -4.29
CA LEU A 73 -8.31 -22.94 -5.10
C LEU A 73 -8.14 -21.66 -4.24
N ASN A 74 -9.11 -21.40 -3.37
CA ASN A 74 -9.10 -20.23 -2.49
C ASN A 74 -7.90 -20.18 -1.54
N SER A 75 -7.27 -21.30 -1.23
CA SER A 75 -6.09 -21.38 -0.36
C SER A 75 -4.77 -21.23 -1.11
N TYR A 76 -4.72 -21.64 -2.38
CA TYR A 76 -3.50 -21.66 -3.20
C TYR A 76 -3.38 -20.47 -4.15
N LEU A 77 -4.47 -20.03 -4.76
CA LEU A 77 -4.50 -18.87 -5.66
C LEU A 77 -3.89 -17.59 -5.03
N PRO A 78 -4.22 -17.23 -3.77
CA PRO A 78 -3.64 -16.04 -3.15
C PRO A 78 -2.11 -16.09 -3.04
N LYS A 79 -1.53 -17.25 -2.83
CA LYS A 79 -0.06 -17.40 -2.73
C LYS A 79 0.62 -17.15 -4.07
N LEU A 80 0.04 -17.61 -5.18
CA LEU A 80 0.56 -17.39 -6.52
C LEU A 80 0.48 -15.90 -6.91
N VAL A 81 -0.68 -15.28 -6.66
CA VAL A 81 -0.90 -13.87 -7.03
C VAL A 81 -0.05 -12.93 -6.18
N ARG A 82 0.09 -13.19 -4.87
CA ARG A 82 1.00 -12.43 -3.98
C ARG A 82 2.47 -12.56 -4.37
N ALA A 83 2.86 -13.66 -5.01
CA ALA A 83 4.19 -13.82 -5.58
C ALA A 83 4.37 -13.03 -6.91
N GLY A 84 3.40 -12.20 -7.29
CA GLY A 84 3.45 -11.37 -8.49
C GLY A 84 3.04 -12.10 -9.78
N LEU A 85 2.47 -13.32 -9.69
CA LEU A 85 2.07 -14.07 -10.88
C LEU A 85 0.66 -13.71 -11.34
N ARG A 86 0.48 -13.65 -12.64
CA ARG A 86 -0.82 -13.67 -13.29
C ARG A 86 -1.31 -15.12 -13.40
N VAL A 87 -2.54 -15.40 -13.02
CA VAL A 87 -3.07 -16.77 -12.94
C VAL A 87 -4.36 -16.88 -13.76
N ALA A 88 -4.31 -17.66 -14.83
CA ALA A 88 -5.48 -17.97 -15.65
C ALA A 88 -6.18 -19.21 -15.10
N ILE A 89 -7.42 -19.05 -14.66
CA ILE A 89 -8.27 -20.14 -14.17
C ILE A 89 -9.01 -20.71 -15.35
N CYS A 90 -8.77 -21.98 -15.67
CA CYS A 90 -9.34 -22.68 -16.81
C CYS A 90 -10.24 -23.81 -16.33
N ASP A 91 -11.55 -23.60 -16.42
CA ASP A 91 -12.57 -24.55 -15.99
C ASP A 91 -13.21 -25.35 -17.15
N GLN A 92 -13.93 -26.39 -16.78
CA GLN A 92 -14.73 -27.20 -17.67
C GLN A 92 -16.02 -26.43 -18.03
N LEU A 93 -16.24 -26.18 -19.32
CA LEU A 93 -17.42 -25.46 -19.81
C LEU A 93 -18.62 -26.38 -20.11
N GLU A 94 -18.42 -27.69 -20.00
CA GLU A 94 -19.42 -28.74 -20.30
C GLU A 94 -19.45 -29.75 -19.14
N ASP A 95 -20.61 -30.33 -18.88
CA ASP A 95 -20.75 -31.41 -17.89
C ASP A 95 -20.02 -32.68 -18.38
N PRO A 96 -19.04 -33.20 -17.63
CA PRO A 96 -18.33 -34.43 -17.99
C PRO A 96 -19.22 -35.65 -18.16
N LYS A 97 -20.37 -35.68 -17.50
CA LYS A 97 -21.34 -36.79 -17.56
C LYS A 97 -22.12 -36.81 -18.88
N MET A 98 -22.23 -35.66 -19.56
CA MET A 98 -23.01 -35.51 -20.80
C MET A 98 -22.13 -35.54 -22.05
N THR A 99 -20.81 -35.49 -21.92
CA THR A 99 -19.88 -35.33 -23.05
C THR A 99 -19.24 -36.64 -23.47
N LYS A 100 -19.46 -37.03 -24.75
CA LYS A 100 -18.84 -38.20 -25.38
C LYS A 100 -17.44 -37.87 -25.94
N GLY A 101 -16.48 -37.43 -25.10
CA GLY A 101 -15.16 -37.08 -25.60
C GLY A 101 -14.39 -36.26 -24.54
N ILE A 102 -13.48 -35.40 -25.05
CA ILE A 102 -12.76 -34.49 -24.16
C ILE A 102 -13.64 -33.29 -23.85
N VAL A 103 -13.90 -33.06 -22.58
CA VAL A 103 -14.65 -31.92 -22.06
C VAL A 103 -14.01 -30.62 -22.54
N LYS A 104 -14.77 -29.72 -23.10
CA LYS A 104 -14.32 -28.40 -23.53
C LYS A 104 -13.98 -27.57 -22.29
N ARG A 105 -12.84 -26.89 -22.34
CA ARG A 105 -12.35 -26.01 -21.29
C ARG A 105 -12.08 -24.63 -21.83
N GLY A 106 -12.20 -23.62 -20.97
CA GLY A 106 -11.87 -22.24 -21.29
C GLY A 106 -11.43 -21.49 -20.06
N VAL A 107 -10.71 -20.40 -20.26
CA VAL A 107 -10.36 -19.48 -19.19
C VAL A 107 -11.62 -18.74 -18.78
N THR A 108 -12.01 -18.90 -17.53
CA THR A 108 -13.17 -18.24 -16.93
C THR A 108 -12.78 -16.94 -16.27
N GLU A 109 -11.54 -16.84 -15.80
CA GLU A 109 -11.03 -15.65 -15.10
C GLU A 109 -9.50 -15.60 -15.22
N LEU A 110 -8.96 -14.40 -15.41
CA LEU A 110 -7.53 -14.11 -15.25
C LEU A 110 -7.37 -13.25 -14.00
N VAL A 111 -6.83 -13.84 -12.93
CA VAL A 111 -6.55 -13.13 -11.68
C VAL A 111 -5.12 -12.61 -11.72
N THR A 112 -4.95 -11.31 -11.45
CA THR A 112 -3.66 -10.65 -11.46
C THR A 112 -3.42 -9.88 -10.16
N PRO A 113 -2.18 -9.47 -9.86
CA PRO A 113 -1.91 -8.68 -8.66
C PRO A 113 -2.74 -7.40 -8.54
N GLY A 114 -3.04 -6.72 -9.66
CA GLY A 114 -3.82 -5.47 -9.71
C GLY A 114 -5.32 -5.67 -9.90
N VAL A 115 -5.76 -6.90 -10.30
CA VAL A 115 -7.16 -7.17 -10.64
C VAL A 115 -7.64 -8.40 -9.86
N THR A 116 -8.25 -8.16 -8.70
CA THR A 116 -8.80 -9.23 -7.85
C THR A 116 -9.87 -8.72 -6.90
N PHE A 117 -10.88 -9.56 -6.61
CA PHE A 117 -11.87 -9.37 -5.56
C PHE A 117 -11.63 -10.30 -4.35
N ASN A 118 -10.58 -11.11 -4.38
CA ASN A 118 -10.31 -12.09 -3.34
C ASN A 118 -9.72 -11.41 -2.10
N GLU A 119 -10.48 -11.42 -1.00
CA GLU A 119 -10.08 -10.82 0.28
C GLU A 119 -8.79 -11.41 0.87
N GLN A 120 -8.46 -12.66 0.55
CA GLN A 120 -7.21 -13.26 0.99
C GLN A 120 -5.99 -12.70 0.25
N ILE A 121 -6.17 -12.07 -0.92
CA ILE A 121 -5.11 -11.38 -1.66
C ILE A 121 -5.00 -9.92 -1.19
N LEU A 122 -6.13 -9.28 -0.97
CA LEU A 122 -6.25 -7.88 -0.62
C LEU A 122 -5.86 -7.60 0.84
N THR A 123 -5.15 -6.50 1.07
CA THR A 123 -4.96 -5.94 2.42
C THR A 123 -6.18 -5.11 2.78
N THR A 124 -6.69 -5.26 3.99
CA THR A 124 -8.00 -4.69 4.38
C THR A 124 -8.03 -3.16 4.31
N LYS A 125 -7.02 -2.48 4.85
CA LYS A 125 -6.93 -1.01 4.93
C LYS A 125 -6.09 -0.38 3.82
N GLU A 126 -5.85 -1.11 2.72
CA GLU A 126 -5.08 -0.62 1.58
C GLU A 126 -5.86 -0.76 0.28
N ASN A 127 -5.65 0.16 -0.64
CA ASN A 127 -6.13 0.04 -2.01
C ASN A 127 -5.22 -0.91 -2.81
N ASN A 128 -5.82 -1.60 -3.78
CA ASN A 128 -5.10 -2.47 -4.70
C ASN A 128 -5.13 -1.88 -6.11
N PHE A 129 -4.25 -0.92 -6.38
CA PHE A 129 -4.27 -0.19 -7.63
C PHE A 129 -3.62 -0.95 -8.80
N LEU A 130 -4.32 -0.97 -9.93
CA LEU A 130 -3.80 -1.17 -11.27
C LEU A 130 -3.49 0.20 -11.86
N LEU A 131 -2.25 0.42 -12.32
CA LEU A 131 -1.83 1.64 -13.01
C LEU A 131 -1.71 1.39 -14.51
N SER A 132 -2.35 2.22 -15.32
CA SER A 132 -2.14 2.31 -16.77
C SER A 132 -1.30 3.53 -17.11
N ILE A 133 -0.30 3.34 -17.99
CA ILE A 133 0.61 4.40 -18.44
C ILE A 133 0.52 4.53 -19.96
N HIS A 134 0.21 5.73 -20.43
CA HIS A 134 0.33 6.12 -21.84
C HIS A 134 1.38 7.24 -21.96
N ARG A 135 2.27 7.14 -22.94
CA ARG A 135 3.33 8.15 -23.17
C ARG A 135 3.20 8.74 -24.56
N GLU A 136 3.23 10.07 -24.62
CA GLU A 136 3.42 10.81 -25.84
C GLU A 136 4.55 11.82 -25.65
N LYS A 137 5.66 11.61 -26.37
CA LYS A 137 6.90 12.42 -26.21
C LYS A 137 7.39 12.41 -24.76
N GLU A 138 7.43 13.59 -24.12
CA GLU A 138 7.86 13.78 -22.72
C GLU A 138 6.71 13.81 -21.71
N LYS A 139 5.47 13.65 -22.18
CA LYS A 139 4.28 13.64 -21.32
C LYS A 139 3.72 12.24 -21.13
N TYR A 140 3.18 12.00 -19.94
CA TYR A 140 2.57 10.75 -19.54
C TYR A 140 1.12 10.97 -19.11
N GLY A 141 0.23 10.17 -19.65
CA GLY A 141 -1.11 9.97 -19.13
C GLY A 141 -1.10 8.78 -18.18
N MET A 142 -1.71 8.94 -17.03
CA MET A 142 -1.75 7.95 -15.95
C MET A 142 -3.18 7.73 -15.50
N ALA A 143 -3.55 6.47 -15.32
CA ALA A 143 -4.85 6.10 -14.78
C ALA A 143 -4.67 4.98 -13.75
N LEU A 144 -5.25 5.15 -12.56
CA LEU A 144 -5.23 4.18 -11.47
C LEU A 144 -6.64 3.71 -11.18
N VAL A 145 -6.85 2.41 -11.11
CA VAL A 145 -8.13 1.84 -10.69
C VAL A 145 -7.91 0.79 -9.60
N ASP A 146 -8.73 0.84 -8.56
CA ASP A 146 -8.90 -0.27 -7.62
C ASP A 146 -10.24 -0.95 -7.94
N ILE A 147 -10.18 -2.09 -8.63
CA ILE A 147 -11.38 -2.82 -9.02
C ILE A 147 -12.20 -3.32 -7.83
N SER A 148 -11.57 -3.53 -6.68
CA SER A 148 -12.26 -4.03 -5.49
C SER A 148 -13.17 -2.98 -4.85
N THR A 149 -12.80 -1.69 -4.95
CA THR A 149 -13.52 -0.56 -4.34
C THR A 149 -14.24 0.33 -5.35
N GLY A 150 -13.91 0.21 -6.64
CA GLY A 150 -14.43 1.08 -7.71
C GLY A 150 -13.78 2.46 -7.76
N GLU A 151 -12.68 2.68 -7.03
CA GLU A 151 -11.97 3.93 -7.08
C GLU A 151 -11.19 4.07 -8.38
N PHE A 152 -11.37 5.20 -9.10
CA PHE A 152 -10.74 5.46 -10.38
C PHE A 152 -10.19 6.89 -10.45
N LEU A 153 -8.85 6.97 -10.52
CA LEU A 153 -8.11 8.22 -10.51
C LEU A 153 -7.32 8.38 -11.81
N VAL A 154 -7.21 9.62 -12.27
CA VAL A 154 -6.42 9.93 -13.47
C VAL A 154 -5.50 11.12 -13.23
N SER A 155 -4.43 11.20 -14.00
CA SER A 155 -3.51 12.34 -13.97
C SER A 155 -2.73 12.44 -15.26
N GLU A 156 -2.22 13.64 -15.57
CA GLU A 156 -1.33 13.87 -16.70
C GLU A 156 -0.13 14.71 -16.27
N GLY A 157 1.06 14.39 -16.75
CA GLY A 157 2.26 15.14 -16.39
C GLY A 157 3.55 14.62 -17.01
N ASN A 158 4.67 15.09 -16.49
CA ASN A 158 6.02 14.68 -16.91
C ASN A 158 6.48 13.37 -16.20
N SER A 159 7.72 12.97 -16.44
CA SER A 159 8.35 11.80 -15.81
C SER A 159 8.37 11.89 -14.29
N ASP A 160 8.60 13.07 -13.73
CA ASP A 160 8.69 13.26 -12.27
C ASP A 160 7.33 13.02 -11.61
N LYS A 161 6.25 13.50 -12.25
CA LYS A 161 4.89 13.26 -11.79
C LYS A 161 4.51 11.78 -11.88
N LEU A 162 4.93 11.09 -12.95
CA LEU A 162 4.74 9.64 -13.07
C LEU A 162 5.42 8.90 -11.91
N MET A 163 6.69 9.22 -11.63
CA MET A 163 7.43 8.60 -10.53
C MET A 163 6.82 8.92 -9.18
N HIS A 164 6.36 10.15 -8.97
CA HIS A 164 5.63 10.55 -7.77
C HIS A 164 4.37 9.70 -7.57
N ILE A 165 3.53 9.55 -8.59
CA ILE A 165 2.32 8.72 -8.53
C ILE A 165 2.65 7.26 -8.22
N ILE A 166 3.67 6.68 -8.87
CA ILE A 166 4.10 5.30 -8.61
C ILE A 166 4.57 5.11 -7.16
N HIS A 167 5.30 6.07 -6.61
CA HIS A 167 5.78 6.01 -5.22
C HIS A 167 4.65 6.24 -4.20
N THR A 168 3.75 7.17 -4.51
CA THR A 168 2.64 7.54 -3.64
C THR A 168 1.59 6.44 -3.53
N PHE A 169 1.13 5.91 -4.67
CA PHE A 169 0.06 4.91 -4.71
C PHE A 169 0.54 3.46 -4.70
N SER A 170 1.83 3.21 -4.94
CA SER A 170 2.45 1.88 -4.94
C SER A 170 1.60 0.83 -5.66
N PRO A 171 1.32 1.00 -6.97
CA PRO A 171 0.41 0.10 -7.70
C PRO A 171 0.93 -1.33 -7.68
N SER A 172 0.01 -2.29 -7.49
CA SER A 172 0.31 -3.72 -7.46
C SER A 172 0.62 -4.29 -8.83
N GLU A 173 0.12 -3.63 -9.88
CA GLU A 173 0.34 -3.99 -11.28
C GLU A 173 0.37 -2.73 -12.15
N ILE A 174 1.18 -2.76 -13.20
CA ILE A 174 1.33 -1.65 -14.16
C ILE A 174 1.07 -2.19 -15.57
N ILE A 175 0.17 -1.55 -16.32
CA ILE A 175 -0.03 -1.82 -17.73
C ILE A 175 0.44 -0.64 -18.58
N TYR A 176 1.01 -0.94 -19.75
CA TYR A 176 1.54 0.08 -20.64
C TYR A 176 1.48 -0.35 -22.10
N GLN A 177 1.56 0.61 -23.03
CA GLN A 177 1.56 0.34 -24.46
C GLN A 177 2.85 -0.38 -24.89
N ARG A 178 2.75 -1.47 -25.65
CA ARG A 178 3.84 -2.38 -26.00
C ARG A 178 5.08 -1.70 -26.60
N LYS A 179 4.90 -0.68 -27.43
CA LYS A 179 6.00 0.05 -28.08
C LYS A 179 6.59 1.17 -27.24
N THR A 180 6.06 1.39 -26.03
CA THR A 180 6.55 2.47 -25.17
C THR A 180 7.78 2.02 -24.39
N GLU A 181 8.85 2.79 -24.48
CA GLU A 181 10.01 2.63 -23.62
C GLU A 181 9.72 3.24 -22.25
N LEU A 182 9.58 2.39 -21.26
CA LEU A 182 9.50 2.81 -19.85
C LEU A 182 10.88 2.75 -19.19
N PRO A 183 11.13 3.63 -18.18
CA PRO A 183 12.32 3.53 -17.35
C PRO A 183 12.47 2.11 -16.74
N ASN A 184 13.70 1.58 -16.69
CA ASN A 184 13.96 0.23 -16.19
C ASN A 184 13.37 0.00 -14.78
N ARG A 185 13.43 0.99 -13.91
CA ARG A 185 12.84 0.95 -12.54
C ARG A 185 11.33 0.67 -12.52
N ILE A 186 10.61 0.90 -13.62
CA ILE A 186 9.19 0.59 -13.77
C ILE A 186 9.01 -0.82 -14.33
N LYS A 187 9.87 -1.22 -15.30
CA LYS A 187 9.82 -2.55 -15.91
C LYS A 187 10.11 -3.69 -14.93
N ASP A 188 10.91 -3.43 -13.90
CA ASP A 188 11.24 -4.41 -12.86
C ASP A 188 10.09 -4.68 -11.87
N ARG A 189 8.99 -3.92 -11.97
CA ARG A 189 7.76 -4.16 -11.22
C ARG A 189 6.85 -5.11 -11.99
N ASN A 190 5.76 -5.58 -11.37
CA ASN A 190 4.72 -6.37 -12.04
C ASN A 190 4.11 -5.56 -13.20
N SER A 191 4.79 -5.51 -14.34
CA SER A 191 4.38 -4.71 -15.49
C SER A 191 4.00 -5.58 -16.69
N PHE A 192 2.95 -5.18 -17.42
CA PHE A 192 2.42 -5.91 -18.57
C PHE A 192 2.17 -4.96 -19.75
N ALA A 193 2.65 -5.37 -20.94
CA ALA A 193 2.50 -4.60 -22.16
C ALA A 193 1.23 -5.00 -22.90
N LEU A 194 0.32 -4.03 -23.12
CA LEU A 194 -0.87 -4.20 -23.95
C LEU A 194 -0.62 -3.83 -25.41
N GLU A 195 -1.47 -4.32 -26.27
CA GLU A 195 -1.46 -4.00 -27.70
C GLU A 195 -1.79 -2.51 -27.96
N ASP A 196 -1.23 -1.97 -29.04
CA ASP A 196 -1.34 -0.54 -29.37
C ASP A 196 -2.78 -0.05 -29.55
N TRP A 197 -3.72 -0.92 -29.95
CA TRP A 197 -5.11 -0.54 -30.15
C TRP A 197 -5.83 -0.13 -28.86
N ALA A 198 -5.43 -0.69 -27.71
CA ALA A 198 -5.99 -0.35 -26.41
C ALA A 198 -5.67 1.11 -25.99
N TYR A 199 -4.60 1.68 -26.55
CA TYR A 199 -4.15 3.06 -26.29
C TYR A 199 -4.52 4.04 -27.41
N GLN A 200 -5.71 3.88 -27.99
CA GLN A 200 -6.26 4.80 -29.00
C GLN A 200 -7.25 5.75 -28.33
N TYR A 201 -7.03 7.06 -28.46
CA TYR A 201 -7.90 8.08 -27.84
C TYR A 201 -9.39 7.92 -28.21
N PRO A 202 -9.77 7.73 -29.51
CA PRO A 202 -11.17 7.57 -29.87
C PRO A 202 -11.82 6.36 -29.19
N PHE A 203 -11.11 5.23 -29.14
CA PHE A 203 -11.56 4.02 -28.44
C PHE A 203 -11.74 4.28 -26.93
N ALA A 204 -10.74 4.91 -26.30
CA ALA A 204 -10.77 5.22 -24.87
C ALA A 204 -11.93 6.14 -24.51
N TYR A 205 -12.13 7.20 -25.29
CA TYR A 205 -13.19 8.17 -25.09
C TYR A 205 -14.59 7.52 -25.22
N GLU A 206 -14.79 6.70 -26.25
CA GLU A 206 -16.03 5.96 -26.48
C GLU A 206 -16.31 4.97 -25.33
N LYS A 207 -15.32 4.18 -24.90
CA LYS A 207 -15.49 3.23 -23.80
C LYS A 207 -15.87 3.93 -22.49
N LEU A 208 -15.21 5.04 -22.16
CA LEU A 208 -15.50 5.80 -20.95
C LEU A 208 -16.88 6.46 -21.00
N THR A 209 -17.24 7.12 -22.12
CA THR A 209 -18.55 7.76 -22.24
C THR A 209 -19.70 6.76 -22.21
N ASN A 210 -19.52 5.58 -22.81
CA ASN A 210 -20.48 4.49 -22.76
C ASN A 210 -20.62 3.91 -21.34
N HIS A 211 -19.51 3.70 -20.65
CA HIS A 211 -19.52 3.19 -19.28
C HIS A 211 -20.22 4.15 -18.31
N PHE A 212 -19.87 5.43 -18.34
CA PHE A 212 -20.47 6.45 -17.50
C PHE A 212 -21.83 6.97 -18.01
N LYS A 213 -22.33 6.44 -19.14
CA LYS A 213 -23.62 6.83 -19.77
C LYS A 213 -23.71 8.35 -19.96
N THR A 214 -22.63 8.98 -20.41
CA THR A 214 -22.52 10.43 -20.62
C THR A 214 -22.18 10.77 -22.08
N LYS A 215 -22.48 12.00 -22.51
CA LYS A 215 -22.12 12.48 -23.86
C LYS A 215 -20.71 13.08 -23.90
N SER A 216 -20.16 13.49 -22.78
CA SER A 216 -18.80 14.06 -22.67
C SER A 216 -18.22 13.82 -21.29
N LEU A 217 -16.90 13.92 -21.16
CA LEU A 217 -16.19 13.75 -19.91
C LEU A 217 -15.97 15.07 -19.14
N LYS A 218 -16.55 16.17 -19.63
CA LYS A 218 -16.48 17.51 -19.00
C LYS A 218 -17.00 17.52 -17.56
N GLY A 219 -18.12 16.82 -17.31
CA GLY A 219 -18.71 16.71 -15.98
C GLY A 219 -17.81 16.04 -14.93
N TYR A 220 -16.83 15.26 -15.39
CA TYR A 220 -15.81 14.63 -14.53
C TYR A 220 -14.52 15.47 -14.39
N GLY A 221 -14.42 16.62 -15.11
CA GLY A 221 -13.25 17.49 -15.07
C GLY A 221 -11.99 16.92 -15.72
N ILE A 222 -12.15 15.94 -16.63
CA ILE A 222 -11.00 15.26 -17.26
C ILE A 222 -10.90 15.47 -18.78
N GLU A 223 -11.80 16.22 -19.39
CA GLU A 223 -11.85 16.45 -20.84
C GLU A 223 -10.53 17.03 -21.40
N GLU A 224 -9.83 17.82 -20.61
CA GLU A 224 -8.59 18.50 -21.00
C GLU A 224 -7.32 17.61 -20.84
N PHE A 225 -7.49 16.35 -20.44
CA PHE A 225 -6.40 15.41 -20.20
C PHE A 225 -6.44 14.21 -21.17
N PRO A 226 -6.15 14.40 -22.48
CA PRO A 226 -6.32 13.35 -23.49
C PRO A 226 -5.42 12.13 -23.27
N LEU A 227 -4.21 12.30 -22.74
CA LEU A 227 -3.33 11.17 -22.47
C LEU A 227 -3.83 10.35 -21.27
N ALA A 228 -4.36 11.02 -20.25
CA ALA A 228 -4.95 10.37 -19.10
C ALA A 228 -6.25 9.62 -19.48
N ILE A 229 -7.07 10.21 -20.36
CA ILE A 229 -8.25 9.53 -20.94
C ILE A 229 -7.82 8.28 -21.71
N THR A 230 -6.77 8.35 -22.50
CA THR A 230 -6.23 7.22 -23.25
C THR A 230 -5.76 6.11 -22.31
N ALA A 231 -5.02 6.45 -21.26
CA ALA A 231 -4.60 5.50 -20.24
C ALA A 231 -5.78 4.86 -19.50
N ALA A 232 -6.84 5.65 -19.21
CA ALA A 232 -8.05 5.16 -18.56
C ALA A 232 -8.84 4.19 -19.44
N GLY A 233 -8.94 4.47 -20.75
CA GLY A 233 -9.57 3.56 -21.71
C GLY A 233 -8.85 2.22 -21.83
N ALA A 234 -7.53 2.21 -21.76
CA ALA A 234 -6.72 0.99 -21.78
C ALA A 234 -7.01 0.08 -20.55
N ILE A 235 -7.36 0.65 -19.39
CA ILE A 235 -7.82 -0.13 -18.23
C ILE A 235 -9.10 -0.90 -18.58
N PHE A 236 -10.07 -0.27 -19.23
CA PHE A 236 -11.31 -0.96 -19.63
C PHE A 236 -11.06 -2.07 -20.63
N ALA A 237 -10.15 -1.86 -21.61
CA ALA A 237 -9.73 -2.92 -22.52
C ALA A 237 -9.13 -4.11 -21.75
N TYR A 238 -8.22 -3.83 -20.81
CA TYR A 238 -7.59 -4.85 -19.98
C TYR A 238 -8.58 -5.61 -19.09
N LEU A 239 -9.49 -4.91 -18.43
CA LEU A 239 -10.48 -5.53 -17.55
C LEU A 239 -11.46 -6.42 -18.34
N VAL A 240 -11.98 -5.97 -19.47
CA VAL A 240 -13.03 -6.67 -20.19
C VAL A 240 -12.47 -7.77 -21.07
N GLU A 241 -11.42 -7.49 -21.85
CA GLU A 241 -10.96 -8.38 -22.90
C GLU A 241 -9.84 -9.34 -22.43
N ASP A 242 -8.93 -8.88 -21.57
CA ASP A 242 -7.84 -9.72 -21.08
C ASP A 242 -8.19 -10.46 -19.80
N THR A 243 -8.82 -9.79 -18.84
CA THR A 243 -9.08 -10.40 -17.51
C THR A 243 -10.49 -10.96 -17.32
N HIS A 244 -11.37 -10.76 -18.32
CA HIS A 244 -12.76 -11.25 -18.33
C HIS A 244 -13.64 -10.70 -17.19
N HIS A 245 -13.33 -9.49 -16.70
CA HIS A 245 -14.14 -8.76 -15.73
C HIS A 245 -15.08 -7.78 -16.42
N ALA A 246 -16.15 -8.29 -17.01
CA ALA A 246 -17.13 -7.45 -17.74
C ALA A 246 -18.06 -6.64 -16.81
N LEU A 247 -18.26 -7.13 -15.58
CA LEU A 247 -19.19 -6.53 -14.61
C LEU A 247 -18.45 -5.55 -13.69
N ILE A 248 -18.31 -4.30 -14.12
CA ILE A 248 -17.57 -3.22 -13.44
C ILE A 248 -18.45 -1.99 -13.18
N GLN A 249 -19.75 -2.18 -13.01
CA GLN A 249 -20.74 -1.09 -12.84
C GLN A 249 -20.49 -0.24 -11.59
N HIS A 250 -19.81 -0.79 -10.57
CA HIS A 250 -19.45 -0.07 -9.33
C HIS A 250 -18.38 1.01 -9.52
N ILE A 251 -17.71 1.05 -10.68
CA ILE A 251 -16.83 2.17 -11.05
C ILE A 251 -17.72 3.30 -11.59
N THR A 252 -18.28 4.09 -10.67
CA THR A 252 -19.28 5.12 -11.02
C THR A 252 -18.68 6.48 -11.31
N LYS A 253 -17.43 6.73 -10.89
CA LYS A 253 -16.77 8.03 -11.00
C LYS A 253 -15.31 7.88 -11.40
N ILE A 254 -14.83 8.84 -12.19
CA ILE A 254 -13.42 9.03 -12.49
C ILE A 254 -13.01 10.42 -12.04
N GLN A 255 -11.86 10.55 -11.37
CA GLN A 255 -11.42 11.80 -10.75
C GLN A 255 -9.99 12.14 -11.17
N ASN A 256 -9.74 13.40 -11.52
CA ASN A 256 -8.38 13.89 -11.68
C ASN A 256 -7.73 14.05 -10.29
N ILE A 257 -6.43 13.78 -10.19
CA ILE A 257 -5.61 14.09 -9.02
C ILE A 257 -5.06 15.50 -9.19
N PRO A 258 -5.66 16.53 -8.55
CA PRO A 258 -5.17 17.89 -8.65
C PRO A 258 -3.89 18.04 -7.84
N GLN A 259 -2.79 18.32 -8.51
CA GLN A 259 -1.48 18.42 -7.85
C GLN A 259 -1.37 19.68 -6.98
N ASP A 260 -2.10 20.72 -7.33
CA ASP A 260 -2.00 22.01 -6.65
C ASP A 260 -2.72 22.06 -5.29
N ASP A 261 -3.59 21.08 -5.00
CA ASP A 261 -4.38 21.03 -3.76
C ASP A 261 -3.67 20.30 -2.62
N TYR A 262 -2.56 19.60 -2.91
CA TYR A 262 -1.88 18.75 -1.93
C TYR A 262 -0.42 19.15 -1.70
N LEU A 263 0.03 18.91 -0.47
CA LEU A 263 1.43 18.95 -0.10
C LEU A 263 2.18 17.80 -0.82
N ILE A 264 3.25 18.13 -1.52
CA ILE A 264 4.05 17.18 -2.28
C ILE A 264 5.20 16.66 -1.42
N MET A 265 5.32 15.34 -1.34
CA MET A 265 6.45 14.61 -0.78
C MET A 265 6.96 13.63 -1.83
N ASP A 266 8.25 13.65 -2.12
CA ASP A 266 8.83 12.67 -3.02
C ASP A 266 8.99 11.29 -2.37
N GLY A 267 9.34 10.28 -3.17
CA GLY A 267 9.47 8.91 -2.67
C GLY A 267 10.61 8.75 -1.64
N PHE A 268 11.61 9.63 -1.67
CA PHE A 268 12.67 9.64 -0.66
C PHE A 268 12.14 10.18 0.66
N THR A 269 11.40 11.29 0.63
CA THR A 269 10.76 11.89 1.81
C THR A 269 9.79 10.92 2.49
N LEU A 270 8.92 10.24 1.72
CA LEU A 270 7.99 9.25 2.27
C LEU A 270 8.72 8.12 3.02
N ARG A 271 9.85 7.63 2.46
CA ARG A 271 10.68 6.58 3.08
C ARG A 271 11.49 7.10 4.27
N ASN A 272 12.14 8.27 4.13
CA ASN A 272 13.00 8.82 5.17
C ASN A 272 12.22 9.20 6.44
N LEU A 273 10.96 9.62 6.29
CA LEU A 273 10.05 9.90 7.40
C LEU A 273 9.28 8.65 7.90
N GLU A 274 9.45 7.51 7.23
CA GLU A 274 8.75 6.25 7.56
C GLU A 274 7.23 6.43 7.72
N ILE A 275 6.62 7.15 6.76
CA ILE A 275 5.22 7.58 6.88
C ILE A 275 4.28 6.37 6.78
N ILE A 276 4.46 5.51 5.77
CA ILE A 276 3.56 4.40 5.46
C ILE A 276 4.19 3.04 5.80
N HIS A 277 5.50 2.92 5.63
CA HIS A 277 6.26 1.69 5.90
C HIS A 277 7.50 2.01 6.71
N SER A 278 7.85 1.14 7.65
CA SER A 278 9.12 1.22 8.35
C SER A 278 10.26 0.67 7.50
N ASN A 279 11.44 1.27 7.59
CA ASN A 279 12.67 0.77 6.97
C ASN A 279 13.25 -0.45 7.72
N HIS A 280 12.78 -0.72 8.93
CA HIS A 280 13.21 -1.85 9.77
C HIS A 280 12.11 -2.91 9.84
N HIS A 281 12.50 -4.18 9.78
CA HIS A 281 11.55 -5.31 9.74
C HIS A 281 10.63 -5.39 10.97
N GLU A 282 11.08 -4.95 12.13
CA GLU A 282 10.31 -4.90 13.39
C GLU A 282 9.88 -3.47 13.77
N GLY A 283 10.19 -2.49 12.91
CA GLY A 283 9.86 -1.08 13.13
C GLY A 283 8.39 -0.79 12.85
N LYS A 284 7.90 0.29 13.44
CA LYS A 284 6.56 0.82 13.18
C LYS A 284 6.65 2.07 12.33
N SER A 285 5.79 2.19 11.33
CA SER A 285 5.60 3.40 10.56
C SER A 285 4.80 4.45 11.34
N LEU A 286 4.76 5.68 10.82
CA LEU A 286 3.89 6.71 11.39
C LEU A 286 2.41 6.29 11.30
N LEU A 287 1.99 5.72 10.18
CA LEU A 287 0.63 5.22 9.99
C LEU A 287 0.26 4.16 11.03
N ASP A 288 1.15 3.22 11.34
CA ASP A 288 0.90 2.18 12.36
C ASP A 288 0.66 2.77 13.77
N ILE A 289 1.23 3.94 14.05
CA ILE A 289 1.05 4.63 15.34
C ILE A 289 -0.27 5.40 15.40
N ILE A 290 -0.65 6.06 14.30
CA ILE A 290 -1.79 6.97 14.29
C ILE A 290 -3.12 6.33 13.86
N ASP A 291 -3.08 5.17 13.18
CA ASP A 291 -4.30 4.50 12.72
C ASP A 291 -5.08 3.89 13.89
N ARG A 292 -6.17 4.55 14.25
CA ARG A 292 -7.18 4.11 15.22
C ARG A 292 -8.54 3.90 14.55
N THR A 293 -8.57 3.86 13.22
CA THR A 293 -9.81 3.63 12.49
C THR A 293 -10.31 2.21 12.68
N THR A 294 -11.62 2.04 12.69
CA THR A 294 -12.30 0.74 12.87
C THR A 294 -12.75 0.14 11.55
N THR A 295 -13.15 0.97 10.60
CA THR A 295 -13.65 0.51 9.31
C THR A 295 -12.51 0.41 8.27
N PRO A 296 -12.58 -0.53 7.33
CA PRO A 296 -11.61 -0.60 6.23
C PRO A 296 -11.57 0.68 5.38
N MET A 297 -12.73 1.29 5.14
CA MET A 297 -12.86 2.52 4.38
C MET A 297 -12.16 3.69 5.08
N GLY A 298 -12.32 3.80 6.42
CA GLY A 298 -11.61 4.80 7.22
C GLY A 298 -10.10 4.61 7.18
N GLY A 299 -9.62 3.37 7.27
CA GLY A 299 -8.18 3.07 7.16
C GLY A 299 -7.61 3.46 5.80
N ARG A 300 -8.28 3.14 4.70
CA ARG A 300 -7.87 3.57 3.34
C ARG A 300 -7.88 5.09 3.21
N LEU A 301 -8.88 5.76 3.77
CA LEU A 301 -8.95 7.23 3.77
C LEU A 301 -7.81 7.86 4.56
N LEU A 302 -7.51 7.37 5.77
CA LEU A 302 -6.40 7.86 6.59
C LEU A 302 -5.06 7.69 5.86
N ARG A 303 -4.81 6.52 5.29
CA ARG A 303 -3.62 6.26 4.46
C ARG A 303 -3.51 7.26 3.30
N ARG A 304 -4.62 7.53 2.60
CA ARG A 304 -4.67 8.53 1.54
C ARG A 304 -4.34 9.94 2.04
N ARG A 305 -4.90 10.35 3.17
CA ARG A 305 -4.59 11.65 3.78
C ARG A 305 -3.12 11.81 4.10
N MET A 306 -2.45 10.72 4.53
CA MET A 306 -1.01 10.72 4.82
C MET A 306 -0.14 10.94 3.59
N ILE A 307 -0.54 10.41 2.43
CA ILE A 307 0.21 10.55 1.18
C ILE A 307 -0.20 11.76 0.34
N LEU A 308 -1.39 12.31 0.59
CA LEU A 308 -1.95 13.50 -0.06
C LEU A 308 -2.47 14.49 1.01
N PRO A 309 -1.59 15.13 1.81
CA PRO A 309 -1.99 16.10 2.81
C PRO A 309 -2.50 17.38 2.13
N LEU A 310 -3.47 18.04 2.75
CA LEU A 310 -4.14 19.21 2.18
C LEU A 310 -3.28 20.48 2.27
N LYS A 311 -3.49 21.41 1.32
CA LYS A 311 -2.99 22.79 1.38
C LYS A 311 -4.09 23.81 1.73
N SER A 312 -5.35 23.45 1.56
CA SER A 312 -6.45 24.34 1.89
C SER A 312 -6.65 24.48 3.39
N VAL A 313 -6.39 25.67 3.92
CA VAL A 313 -6.59 26.01 5.34
C VAL A 313 -8.04 25.73 5.79
N ASN A 314 -9.00 26.05 4.95
CA ASN A 314 -10.42 25.85 5.26
C ASN A 314 -10.76 24.35 5.43
N GLU A 315 -10.30 23.49 4.50
CA GLU A 315 -10.56 22.05 4.58
C GLU A 315 -9.80 21.39 5.73
N ILE A 316 -8.58 21.85 6.03
CA ILE A 316 -7.82 21.39 7.19
C ILE A 316 -8.58 21.72 8.49
N ASN A 317 -9.00 22.99 8.64
CA ASN A 317 -9.74 23.45 9.83
C ASN A 317 -11.09 22.75 9.96
N ARG A 318 -11.77 22.45 8.85
CA ARG A 318 -12.98 21.65 8.83
C ARG A 318 -12.77 20.26 9.43
N ARG A 319 -11.67 19.57 9.08
CA ARG A 319 -11.31 18.28 9.69
C ARG A 319 -10.95 18.41 11.16
N LEU A 320 -10.16 19.42 11.52
CA LEU A 320 -9.78 19.69 12.92
C LEU A 320 -11.01 19.96 13.81
N SER A 321 -12.01 20.67 13.29
CA SER A 321 -13.26 20.94 14.02
C SER A 321 -14.07 19.67 14.29
N LEU A 322 -14.07 18.71 13.36
CA LEU A 322 -14.75 17.43 13.58
C LEU A 322 -14.05 16.60 14.69
N ILE A 323 -12.72 16.60 14.73
CA ILE A 323 -11.97 15.95 15.81
C ILE A 323 -12.23 16.63 17.15
N GLU A 324 -12.24 17.97 17.17
CA GLU A 324 -12.53 18.74 18.38
C GLU A 324 -13.93 18.46 18.94
N PHE A 325 -14.92 18.30 18.05
CA PHE A 325 -16.28 17.91 18.43
C PHE A 325 -16.27 16.56 19.16
N PHE A 326 -15.62 15.52 18.59
CA PHE A 326 -15.55 14.21 19.20
C PHE A 326 -14.69 14.18 20.49
N ASN A 327 -13.75 15.11 20.65
CA ASN A 327 -13.02 15.28 21.92
C ASN A 327 -13.91 15.83 23.04
N LYS A 328 -14.90 16.67 22.71
CA LYS A 328 -15.85 17.24 23.67
C LYS A 328 -16.99 16.28 24.01
N GLU A 329 -17.45 15.50 23.03
CA GLU A 329 -18.62 14.60 23.13
C GLU A 329 -18.19 13.12 23.31
N GLU A 330 -17.52 12.81 24.43
CA GLU A 330 -16.93 11.48 24.67
C GLU A 330 -17.95 10.33 24.63
N ASN A 331 -19.12 10.50 25.24
CA ASN A 331 -20.17 9.47 25.28
C ASN A 331 -20.72 9.20 23.87
N LEU A 332 -20.95 10.26 23.09
CA LEU A 332 -21.40 10.13 21.71
C LEU A 332 -20.34 9.46 20.84
N LYS A 333 -19.08 9.85 20.99
CA LYS A 333 -17.93 9.21 20.32
C LYS A 333 -17.90 7.70 20.58
N TYR A 334 -18.04 7.29 21.85
CA TYR A 334 -18.05 5.88 22.21
C TYR A 334 -19.20 5.12 21.53
N ASN A 335 -20.43 5.66 21.54
CA ASN A 335 -21.56 5.03 20.88
C ASN A 335 -21.33 4.89 19.37
N ILE A 336 -20.77 5.91 18.72
CA ILE A 336 -20.45 5.88 17.31
C ILE A 336 -19.35 4.86 17.03
N TYR A 337 -18.31 4.80 17.85
CA TYR A 337 -17.20 3.84 17.74
C TYR A 337 -17.72 2.38 17.78
N GLU A 338 -18.65 2.06 18.69
CA GLU A 338 -19.26 0.73 18.75
C GLU A 338 -20.12 0.41 17.51
N LEU A 339 -20.81 1.40 16.93
CA LEU A 339 -21.53 1.22 15.67
C LEU A 339 -20.58 1.04 14.48
N LEU A 340 -19.49 1.81 14.42
CA LEU A 340 -18.47 1.69 13.36
C LEU A 340 -17.86 0.29 13.30
N LYS A 341 -17.67 -0.38 14.43
CA LYS A 341 -17.17 -1.77 14.49
C LYS A 341 -18.06 -2.77 13.76
N THR A 342 -19.34 -2.48 13.65
CA THR A 342 -20.31 -3.36 12.99
C THR A 342 -20.43 -3.10 11.49
N ILE A 343 -19.79 -2.06 10.98
CA ILE A 343 -19.79 -1.71 9.56
C ILE A 343 -18.71 -2.49 8.82
N SER A 344 -19.14 -3.28 7.87
CA SER A 344 -18.27 -4.03 6.96
C SER A 344 -17.72 -3.12 5.84
N ASP A 345 -16.79 -3.65 5.03
CA ASP A 345 -16.22 -2.94 3.89
C ASP A 345 -17.26 -2.72 2.77
N LEU A 346 -18.01 -1.64 2.87
CA LEU A 346 -19.09 -1.33 1.92
C LEU A 346 -18.59 -1.18 0.48
N ASP A 347 -17.43 -0.56 0.28
CA ASP A 347 -16.87 -0.36 -1.06
C ASP A 347 -16.61 -1.71 -1.74
N ARG A 348 -15.93 -2.63 -1.03
CA ARG A 348 -15.62 -3.96 -1.54
C ARG A 348 -16.85 -4.85 -1.67
N LEU A 349 -17.82 -4.73 -0.77
CA LEU A 349 -19.09 -5.45 -0.88
C LEU A 349 -19.88 -4.99 -2.10
N LEU A 350 -19.90 -3.68 -2.40
CA LEU A 350 -20.51 -3.16 -3.62
C LEU A 350 -19.78 -3.65 -4.88
N GLY A 351 -18.45 -3.71 -4.85
CA GLY A 351 -17.66 -4.29 -5.94
C GLY A 351 -17.99 -5.76 -6.19
N LYS A 352 -18.09 -6.57 -5.13
CA LYS A 352 -18.52 -7.98 -5.23
C LYS A 352 -19.96 -8.12 -5.72
N LEU A 353 -20.84 -7.25 -5.25
CA LEU A 353 -22.24 -7.22 -5.68
C LEU A 353 -22.36 -6.93 -7.18
N ALA A 354 -21.67 -5.89 -7.65
CA ALA A 354 -21.63 -5.54 -9.07
C ALA A 354 -21.03 -6.63 -9.95
N ALA A 355 -20.07 -7.41 -9.41
CA ALA A 355 -19.43 -8.54 -10.07
C ALA A 355 -20.21 -9.86 -9.93
N GLU A 356 -21.41 -9.86 -9.35
CA GLU A 356 -22.23 -11.06 -9.03
C GLU A 356 -21.46 -12.10 -8.20
N ARG A 357 -20.62 -11.64 -7.24
CA ARG A 357 -19.75 -12.47 -6.40
C ARG A 357 -20.05 -12.38 -4.90
N ILE A 358 -21.05 -11.63 -4.51
CA ILE A 358 -21.42 -11.46 -3.12
C ILE A 358 -22.11 -12.73 -2.59
N SER A 359 -21.68 -13.22 -1.44
CA SER A 359 -22.33 -14.34 -0.77
C SER A 359 -23.53 -13.87 0.05
N PRO A 360 -24.53 -14.76 0.34
CA PRO A 360 -25.66 -14.39 1.19
C PRO A 360 -25.24 -13.84 2.56
N LYS A 361 -24.21 -14.41 3.19
CA LYS A 361 -23.69 -13.94 4.47
C LYS A 361 -23.12 -12.51 4.36
N GLU A 362 -22.39 -12.21 3.29
CA GLU A 362 -21.86 -10.86 3.03
C GLU A 362 -22.99 -9.86 2.78
N LEU A 363 -24.06 -10.26 2.07
CA LEU A 363 -25.23 -9.40 1.88
C LEU A 363 -25.95 -9.14 3.20
N GLY A 364 -25.99 -10.11 4.12
CA GLY A 364 -26.47 -9.91 5.49
C GLY A 364 -25.64 -8.90 6.28
N ASN A 365 -24.31 -8.98 6.18
CA ASN A 365 -23.37 -8.02 6.77
C ASN A 365 -23.57 -6.63 6.17
N PHE A 366 -23.80 -6.54 4.87
CA PHE A 366 -24.12 -5.30 4.16
C PHE A 366 -25.40 -4.67 4.72
N ARG A 367 -26.50 -5.41 4.86
CA ARG A 367 -27.74 -4.97 5.50
C ARG A 367 -27.48 -4.41 6.91
N ASN A 368 -26.72 -5.12 7.74
CA ASN A 368 -26.41 -4.70 9.10
C ASN A 368 -25.57 -3.42 9.12
N SER A 369 -24.67 -3.25 8.14
CA SER A 369 -23.90 -2.00 7.97
C SER A 369 -24.80 -0.80 7.65
N LEU A 370 -25.79 -0.97 6.78
CA LEU A 370 -26.76 0.10 6.48
C LEU A 370 -27.58 0.49 7.72
N ILE A 371 -28.02 -0.48 8.54
CA ILE A 371 -28.70 -0.23 9.81
C ILE A 371 -27.85 0.60 10.76
N SER A 372 -26.55 0.28 10.85
CA SER A 372 -25.62 1.01 11.71
C SER A 372 -25.39 2.45 11.22
N ILE A 373 -25.34 2.66 9.90
CA ILE A 373 -25.23 4.00 9.30
C ILE A 373 -26.46 4.86 9.63
N GLU A 374 -27.67 4.31 9.54
CA GLU A 374 -28.89 5.03 9.93
C GLU A 374 -28.83 5.45 11.40
N LYS A 375 -28.40 4.56 12.30
CA LYS A 375 -28.22 4.89 13.72
C LYS A 375 -27.18 5.97 13.95
N ILE A 376 -26.04 5.93 13.26
CA ILE A 376 -25.00 6.98 13.33
C ILE A 376 -25.60 8.31 12.87
N LYS A 377 -26.34 8.31 11.78
CA LYS A 377 -27.03 9.49 11.28
C LYS A 377 -28.00 10.07 12.32
N GLU A 378 -28.85 9.25 12.91
CA GLU A 378 -29.81 9.65 13.94
C GLU A 378 -29.09 10.22 15.19
N LEU A 379 -27.97 9.68 15.60
CA LEU A 379 -27.20 10.18 16.74
C LEU A 379 -26.52 11.52 16.46
N LEU A 380 -26.06 11.77 15.24
CA LEU A 380 -25.30 12.98 14.88
C LEU A 380 -26.19 14.15 14.41
N LEU A 381 -27.35 13.88 13.83
CA LEU A 381 -28.28 14.94 13.33
C LEU A 381 -28.65 16.02 14.35
N PRO A 382 -28.81 15.75 15.66
CA PRO A 382 -29.14 16.79 16.65
C PRO A 382 -28.01 17.79 16.92
N HIS A 383 -26.77 17.53 16.40
CA HIS A 383 -25.60 18.36 16.69
C HIS A 383 -25.28 19.33 15.55
N PRO A 384 -25.48 20.66 15.72
CA PRO A 384 -25.24 21.65 14.65
C PRO A 384 -23.81 21.69 14.14
N ASP A 385 -22.82 21.44 15.03
CA ASP A 385 -21.40 21.50 14.72
C ASP A 385 -20.94 20.49 13.67
N VAL A 386 -21.67 19.37 13.54
CA VAL A 386 -21.35 18.30 12.58
C VAL A 386 -22.40 18.15 11.47
N LEU A 387 -23.41 19.01 11.46
CA LEU A 387 -24.52 18.92 10.49
C LEU A 387 -24.02 18.94 9.04
N ALA A 388 -23.00 19.75 8.73
CA ALA A 388 -22.39 19.81 7.39
C ALA A 388 -21.75 18.48 6.94
N TRP A 389 -21.36 17.61 7.87
CA TRP A 389 -20.83 16.29 7.60
C TRP A 389 -21.91 15.23 7.46
N VAL A 390 -23.00 15.37 8.22
CA VAL A 390 -24.05 14.35 8.36
C VAL A 390 -25.21 14.56 7.39
N SER A 391 -25.53 15.80 7.05
CA SER A 391 -26.67 16.12 6.14
C SER A 391 -26.57 15.45 4.76
N PRO A 392 -25.37 15.19 4.17
CA PRO A 392 -25.25 14.48 2.90
C PRO A 392 -25.41 12.96 3.01
N LEU A 393 -25.55 12.38 4.22
CA LEU A 393 -25.87 10.96 4.38
C LEU A 393 -27.27 10.66 3.87
N HIS A 394 -27.37 9.80 2.88
CA HIS A 394 -28.65 9.31 2.35
C HIS A 394 -29.27 8.28 3.31
N SER A 395 -30.58 8.38 3.54
CA SER A 395 -31.32 7.34 4.25
C SER A 395 -31.64 6.19 3.31
N HIS A 396 -31.48 4.97 3.81
CA HIS A 396 -31.78 3.74 3.09
C HIS A 396 -32.80 2.87 3.83
N LYS A 397 -33.73 3.49 4.60
CA LYS A 397 -34.72 2.76 5.39
C LYS A 397 -35.57 1.81 4.53
N ASP A 398 -36.02 2.27 3.36
CA ASP A 398 -36.77 1.44 2.43
C ASP A 398 -36.01 0.21 1.94
N LEU A 399 -34.71 0.38 1.65
CA LEU A 399 -33.84 -0.74 1.26
C LEU A 399 -33.59 -1.68 2.43
N ILE A 400 -33.40 -1.17 3.64
CA ILE A 400 -33.22 -1.95 4.86
C ILE A 400 -34.47 -2.80 5.10
N ASP A 401 -35.65 -2.21 5.05
CA ASP A 401 -36.94 -2.89 5.23
C ASP A 401 -37.13 -3.97 4.15
N TYR A 402 -36.77 -3.66 2.90
CA TYR A 402 -36.79 -4.62 1.81
C TYR A 402 -35.87 -5.82 2.09
N LEU A 403 -34.62 -5.59 2.47
CA LEU A 403 -33.67 -6.65 2.78
C LEU A 403 -34.08 -7.47 4.00
N GLN A 404 -34.66 -6.85 5.03
CA GLN A 404 -35.16 -7.53 6.22
C GLN A 404 -36.40 -8.38 5.96
N SER A 405 -37.25 -7.95 5.01
CA SER A 405 -38.43 -8.71 4.62
C SER A 405 -38.13 -9.89 3.69
N HIS A 406 -37.02 -9.81 2.92
CA HIS A 406 -36.72 -10.83 1.90
C HIS A 406 -35.62 -11.81 2.34
N LEU A 407 -34.71 -11.42 3.21
CA LEU A 407 -33.60 -12.27 3.66
C LEU A 407 -33.83 -12.80 5.07
N ASN A 408 -33.45 -14.04 5.31
CA ASN A 408 -33.41 -14.61 6.66
C ASN A 408 -32.40 -13.86 7.57
N GLU A 409 -32.54 -14.04 8.89
CA GLU A 409 -31.61 -13.44 9.86
C GLU A 409 -30.24 -14.11 9.79
N GLU A 410 -30.21 -15.45 9.82
CA GLU A 410 -28.99 -16.23 9.68
C GLU A 410 -28.83 -16.71 8.23
N LEU A 411 -27.78 -16.21 7.58
CA LEU A 411 -27.53 -16.46 6.17
C LEU A 411 -26.31 -17.39 5.99
N PRO A 412 -26.38 -18.36 5.06
CA PRO A 412 -25.26 -19.25 4.74
C PRO A 412 -24.17 -18.50 3.95
N VAL A 413 -22.94 -19.06 3.99
CA VAL A 413 -21.84 -18.56 3.14
C VAL A 413 -22.06 -18.91 1.66
N ASN A 414 -22.76 -20.00 1.37
CA ASN A 414 -23.01 -20.45 0.00
C ASN A 414 -24.51 -20.61 -0.22
N ILE A 415 -25.01 -19.98 -1.27
CA ILE A 415 -26.44 -20.01 -1.65
C ILE A 415 -26.97 -21.44 -1.86
N ASN A 416 -26.12 -22.37 -2.32
CA ASN A 416 -26.50 -23.77 -2.56
C ASN A 416 -26.87 -24.55 -1.26
N LYS A 417 -26.58 -23.94 -0.09
CA LYS A 417 -27.03 -24.52 1.19
C LYS A 417 -28.51 -24.26 1.48
N GLY A 418 -29.16 -23.43 0.66
CA GLY A 418 -30.53 -23.01 0.85
C GLY A 418 -30.77 -22.11 2.06
N ASN A 419 -32.02 -21.83 2.36
CA ASN A 419 -32.48 -21.03 3.50
C ASN A 419 -32.00 -19.57 3.47
N VAL A 420 -31.90 -19.00 2.26
CA VAL A 420 -31.49 -17.58 2.06
C VAL A 420 -32.70 -16.67 2.08
N ILE A 421 -33.76 -17.05 1.36
CA ILE A 421 -34.97 -16.25 1.20
C ILE A 421 -35.94 -16.52 2.37
N LYS A 422 -36.50 -15.46 2.93
CA LYS A 422 -37.43 -15.52 4.07
C LYS A 422 -38.75 -16.15 3.64
N GLU A 423 -39.42 -16.83 4.57
CA GLU A 423 -40.73 -17.36 4.36
C GLU A 423 -41.76 -16.23 4.12
N GLY A 424 -42.69 -16.45 3.21
CA GLY A 424 -43.68 -15.45 2.81
C GLY A 424 -43.27 -14.59 1.62
N VAL A 425 -42.04 -14.67 1.12
CA VAL A 425 -41.56 -13.91 -0.06
C VAL A 425 -42.05 -14.53 -1.37
N SER A 426 -42.18 -15.84 -1.43
CA SER A 426 -42.63 -16.57 -2.61
C SER A 426 -43.48 -17.76 -2.23
N GLU A 427 -44.78 -17.70 -2.62
CA GLU A 427 -45.72 -18.84 -2.37
C GLU A 427 -45.22 -20.14 -3.01
N GLU A 428 -44.56 -20.07 -4.17
CA GLU A 428 -44.04 -21.25 -4.85
C GLU A 428 -42.90 -21.89 -4.07
N LEU A 429 -41.96 -21.06 -3.55
CA LEU A 429 -40.84 -21.49 -2.74
C LEU A 429 -41.35 -22.15 -1.43
N ASP A 430 -42.33 -21.50 -0.79
CA ASP A 430 -42.89 -22.00 0.47
C ASP A 430 -43.64 -23.31 0.28
N LYS A 431 -44.40 -23.48 -0.81
CA LYS A 431 -45.03 -24.73 -1.18
C LYS A 431 -44.01 -25.87 -1.38
N LEU A 432 -42.90 -25.58 -2.06
CA LEU A 432 -41.82 -26.55 -2.27
C LEU A 432 -41.09 -26.92 -0.99
N ARG A 433 -40.84 -25.95 -0.11
CA ARG A 433 -40.25 -26.19 1.22
C ARG A 433 -41.18 -27.04 2.12
N ASN A 434 -42.48 -26.71 2.11
CA ASN A 434 -43.49 -27.49 2.84
C ASN A 434 -43.58 -28.95 2.33
N LEU A 435 -43.41 -29.15 1.02
CA LEU A 435 -43.35 -30.49 0.43
C LEU A 435 -42.16 -31.31 0.95
N LEU A 436 -40.96 -30.67 1.07
CA LEU A 436 -39.80 -31.29 1.67
C LEU A 436 -39.95 -31.57 3.16
N TYR A 437 -40.62 -30.66 3.89
CA TYR A 437 -40.83 -30.81 5.34
C TYR A 437 -41.85 -31.93 5.64
N SER A 438 -42.98 -31.95 4.93
CA SER A 438 -43.96 -33.01 5.01
C SER A 438 -43.40 -34.34 4.50
N GLY A 439 -42.45 -34.28 3.60
CA GLY A 439 -41.74 -35.43 3.09
C GLY A 439 -40.90 -36.20 4.11
N LYS A 440 -40.27 -35.52 5.06
CA LYS A 440 -39.57 -36.22 6.18
C LYS A 440 -40.56 -36.98 7.05
N SER A 441 -41.69 -36.37 7.41
CA SER A 441 -42.75 -37.04 8.18
C SER A 441 -43.30 -38.25 7.43
N TYR A 442 -43.44 -38.14 6.10
CA TYR A 442 -43.91 -39.27 5.27
C TYR A 442 -42.92 -40.43 5.24
N LEU A 443 -41.57 -40.17 5.21
CA LEU A 443 -40.56 -41.23 5.30
C LEU A 443 -40.61 -41.93 6.67
N ASP A 444 -40.83 -41.20 7.75
CA ASP A 444 -40.97 -41.75 9.10
C ASP A 444 -42.23 -42.58 9.21
N GLU A 445 -43.36 -42.09 8.70
CA GLU A 445 -44.63 -42.82 8.62
C GLU A 445 -44.50 -44.08 7.74
N MET A 446 -43.83 -43.98 6.57
CA MET A 446 -43.52 -45.13 5.71
C MET A 446 -42.63 -46.14 6.43
N CYS A 447 -41.58 -45.68 7.12
CA CYS A 447 -40.73 -46.56 7.90
C CYS A 447 -41.48 -47.30 8.99
N GLN A 448 -42.36 -46.61 9.71
CA GLN A 448 -43.20 -47.21 10.73
C GLN A 448 -44.20 -48.22 10.13
N ARG A 449 -44.91 -47.81 9.08
CA ARG A 449 -45.90 -48.67 8.37
C ARG A 449 -45.27 -49.98 7.84
N GLU A 450 -44.06 -49.80 7.18
CA GLU A 450 -43.37 -50.99 6.63
C GLU A 450 -42.75 -51.87 7.75
N SER A 451 -42.32 -51.25 8.86
CA SER A 451 -41.84 -51.96 10.04
C SER A 451 -42.99 -52.84 10.69
N GLU A 452 -44.16 -52.25 10.81
CA GLU A 452 -45.34 -52.94 11.31
C GLU A 452 -45.81 -54.07 10.36
N ARG A 453 -45.83 -53.79 9.03
CA ARG A 453 -46.23 -54.77 8.00
C ARG A 453 -45.28 -55.97 7.91
N THR A 454 -43.99 -55.75 8.02
CA THR A 454 -42.95 -56.78 7.87
C THR A 454 -42.54 -57.42 9.18
N GLY A 455 -42.89 -56.82 10.32
CA GLY A 455 -42.45 -57.24 11.66
C GLY A 455 -40.92 -57.06 11.85
N ILE A 456 -40.28 -56.07 11.12
CA ILE A 456 -38.84 -55.79 11.22
C ILE A 456 -38.68 -54.47 12.01
N SER A 457 -38.48 -54.55 13.30
CA SER A 457 -38.35 -53.40 14.19
C SER A 457 -37.08 -52.60 14.00
N SER A 458 -36.08 -53.14 13.26
CA SER A 458 -34.82 -52.47 12.96
C SER A 458 -34.74 -51.90 11.56
N LEU A 459 -35.88 -51.75 10.89
CA LEU A 459 -35.96 -51.15 9.57
C LEU A 459 -35.58 -49.64 9.64
N LYS A 460 -34.79 -49.18 8.69
CA LYS A 460 -34.44 -47.77 8.53
C LYS A 460 -34.57 -47.36 7.07
N ILE A 461 -35.12 -46.18 6.85
CA ILE A 461 -35.04 -45.51 5.55
C ILE A 461 -33.93 -44.47 5.64
N ASP A 462 -33.00 -44.51 4.71
CA ASP A 462 -31.86 -43.60 4.67
C ASP A 462 -31.48 -43.24 3.21
N PHE A 463 -30.63 -42.22 3.01
CA PHE A 463 -30.27 -41.75 1.71
C PHE A 463 -28.77 -41.97 1.40
N ASN A 464 -28.46 -42.29 0.14
CA ASN A 464 -27.11 -42.44 -0.35
C ASN A 464 -26.97 -41.75 -1.72
N ASN A 465 -25.95 -40.91 -1.87
CA ASN A 465 -25.71 -40.13 -3.09
C ASN A 465 -25.55 -40.96 -4.39
N VAL A 466 -25.25 -42.27 -4.28
CA VAL A 466 -25.09 -43.18 -5.42
C VAL A 466 -26.38 -43.91 -5.78
N PHE A 467 -27.15 -44.29 -4.77
CA PHE A 467 -28.31 -45.18 -4.93
C PHE A 467 -29.64 -44.51 -4.60
N GLY A 468 -29.64 -43.27 -4.09
CA GLY A 468 -30.83 -42.57 -3.64
C GLY A 468 -31.39 -43.07 -2.28
N TYR A 469 -32.68 -42.90 -2.05
CA TYR A 469 -33.34 -43.43 -0.85
C TYR A 469 -33.43 -44.94 -0.88
N TYR A 470 -33.18 -45.56 0.27
CA TYR A 470 -33.22 -47.03 0.44
C TYR A 470 -33.75 -47.43 1.80
N ILE A 471 -34.33 -48.65 1.86
CA ILE A 471 -34.72 -49.29 3.08
C ILE A 471 -33.58 -50.21 3.49
N GLU A 472 -33.00 -50.03 4.65
CA GLU A 472 -31.94 -50.88 5.18
C GLU A 472 -32.53 -51.94 6.11
N VAL A 473 -32.24 -53.21 5.81
CA VAL A 473 -32.67 -54.37 6.57
C VAL A 473 -31.45 -55.15 7.01
N ARG A 474 -31.31 -55.42 8.31
CA ARG A 474 -30.22 -56.27 8.84
C ARG A 474 -30.36 -57.68 8.33
N ASN A 475 -29.24 -58.35 8.09
CA ASN A 475 -29.24 -59.75 7.60
C ASN A 475 -30.01 -60.76 8.47
N THR A 476 -30.20 -60.49 9.77
CA THR A 476 -31.01 -61.24 10.68
C THR A 476 -32.49 -61.28 10.34
N HIS A 477 -33.00 -60.38 9.51
CA HIS A 477 -34.40 -60.26 9.15
C HIS A 477 -34.65 -60.42 7.64
N LYS A 478 -33.66 -60.95 6.90
CA LYS A 478 -33.70 -61.08 5.45
C LYS A 478 -34.90 -61.91 4.95
N ASP A 479 -35.28 -62.95 5.68
CA ASP A 479 -36.38 -63.87 5.31
C ASP A 479 -37.76 -63.22 5.47
N LYS A 480 -37.85 -62.04 6.09
CA LYS A 480 -39.09 -61.25 6.27
C LYS A 480 -39.31 -60.19 5.23
N VAL A 481 -38.37 -60.02 4.29
CA VAL A 481 -38.42 -58.99 3.24
C VAL A 481 -39.47 -59.39 2.22
N PRO A 482 -40.45 -58.53 1.89
CA PRO A 482 -41.45 -58.74 0.86
C PRO A 482 -40.88 -58.95 -0.54
N GLU A 483 -41.49 -59.82 -1.36
CA GLU A 483 -41.00 -60.06 -2.75
C GLU A 483 -41.05 -58.84 -3.67
N ASN A 484 -41.92 -57.92 -3.36
CA ASN A 484 -42.02 -56.63 -4.15
C ASN A 484 -40.92 -55.58 -3.84
N TRP A 485 -40.02 -55.87 -2.90
CA TRP A 485 -38.88 -55.00 -2.65
C TRP A 485 -37.70 -55.36 -3.56
N ILE A 486 -37.17 -54.36 -4.29
CA ILE A 486 -36.07 -54.57 -5.22
C ILE A 486 -34.76 -54.38 -4.45
N ARG A 487 -33.92 -55.39 -4.38
CA ARG A 487 -32.58 -55.30 -3.76
C ARG A 487 -31.63 -54.49 -4.59
N LYS A 488 -31.04 -53.46 -4.01
CA LYS A 488 -30.08 -52.55 -4.64
C LYS A 488 -28.61 -52.82 -4.28
N GLN A 489 -28.36 -53.16 -3.00
CA GLN A 489 -27.02 -53.37 -2.51
C GLN A 489 -27.00 -54.39 -1.36
N THR A 490 -25.94 -55.23 -1.33
CA THR A 490 -25.68 -56.15 -0.24
C THR A 490 -24.46 -55.66 0.53
N LEU A 491 -24.59 -55.42 1.84
CA LEU A 491 -23.54 -55.08 2.77
C LEU A 491 -23.17 -56.25 3.67
N VAL A 492 -22.07 -56.14 4.42
CA VAL A 492 -21.63 -57.20 5.33
C VAL A 492 -22.70 -57.56 6.39
N ASN A 493 -23.41 -56.55 6.93
CA ASN A 493 -24.36 -56.73 8.02
C ASN A 493 -25.82 -56.38 7.67
N ALA A 494 -26.10 -55.90 6.46
CA ALA A 494 -27.43 -55.47 6.03
C ALA A 494 -27.58 -55.59 4.51
N GLU A 495 -28.82 -55.60 4.05
CA GLU A 495 -29.18 -55.43 2.64
C GLU A 495 -30.01 -54.16 2.46
N ARG A 496 -29.87 -53.52 1.29
CA ARG A 496 -30.57 -52.29 0.95
C ARG A 496 -31.55 -52.55 -0.17
N TYR A 497 -32.77 -52.12 0.05
CA TYR A 497 -33.92 -52.32 -0.83
C TYR A 497 -34.53 -51.02 -1.25
N ILE A 498 -35.25 -51.03 -2.36
CA ILE A 498 -36.08 -49.92 -2.84
C ILE A 498 -37.49 -50.44 -3.17
N THR A 499 -38.51 -49.60 -2.91
CA THR A 499 -39.88 -49.88 -3.33
C THR A 499 -40.25 -48.87 -4.44
N GLU A 500 -41.31 -49.19 -5.20
CA GLU A 500 -41.80 -48.29 -6.26
C GLU A 500 -42.29 -46.97 -5.65
N GLU A 501 -42.99 -47.02 -4.53
CA GLU A 501 -43.44 -45.86 -3.76
C GLU A 501 -42.26 -44.98 -3.28
N LEU A 502 -41.17 -45.58 -2.81
CA LEU A 502 -39.97 -44.85 -2.38
C LEU A 502 -39.26 -44.22 -3.56
N LYS A 503 -39.30 -44.81 -4.74
CA LYS A 503 -38.73 -44.28 -5.98
C LYS A 503 -39.54 -43.10 -6.55
N GLU A 504 -40.86 -43.18 -6.52
CA GLU A 504 -41.72 -42.07 -6.91
C GLU A 504 -41.53 -40.86 -5.97
N TYR A 505 -41.46 -41.14 -4.68
CA TYR A 505 -41.20 -40.17 -3.64
C TYR A 505 -39.82 -39.49 -3.83
N GLU A 506 -38.78 -40.27 -4.09
CA GLU A 506 -37.44 -39.77 -4.39
C GLU A 506 -37.45 -38.82 -5.58
N SER A 507 -38.14 -39.19 -6.66
CA SER A 507 -38.25 -38.35 -7.85
C SER A 507 -38.92 -36.99 -7.56
N GLN A 508 -39.92 -36.98 -6.67
CA GLN A 508 -40.61 -35.76 -6.27
C GLN A 508 -39.74 -34.87 -5.40
N ILE A 509 -38.99 -35.44 -4.46
CA ILE A 509 -38.10 -34.68 -3.55
C ILE A 509 -36.89 -34.13 -4.28
N LEU A 510 -36.18 -34.92 -5.06
CA LEU A 510 -35.04 -34.44 -5.83
C LEU A 510 -35.46 -33.34 -6.81
N GLY A 511 -36.62 -33.50 -7.45
CA GLY A 511 -37.15 -32.43 -8.30
C GLY A 511 -37.55 -31.15 -7.55
N ALA A 512 -38.00 -31.30 -6.28
CA ALA A 512 -38.31 -30.14 -5.43
C ALA A 512 -37.03 -29.44 -4.94
N GLU A 513 -35.99 -30.17 -4.54
CA GLU A 513 -34.70 -29.59 -4.11
C GLU A 513 -34.02 -28.79 -5.22
N GLU A 514 -33.99 -29.33 -6.45
CA GLU A 514 -33.46 -28.60 -7.61
C GLU A 514 -34.23 -27.32 -7.91
N LYS A 515 -35.56 -27.39 -7.85
CA LYS A 515 -36.43 -26.22 -8.07
C LYS A 515 -36.27 -25.17 -6.98
N ILE A 516 -36.14 -25.60 -5.70
CA ILE A 516 -35.87 -24.67 -4.59
C ILE A 516 -34.56 -23.95 -4.83
N ALA A 517 -33.47 -24.66 -5.17
CA ALA A 517 -32.17 -24.05 -5.44
C ALA A 517 -32.23 -23.05 -6.59
N GLN A 518 -32.90 -23.38 -7.69
CA GLN A 518 -33.07 -22.49 -8.83
C GLN A 518 -33.91 -21.25 -8.47
N LEU A 519 -34.98 -21.42 -7.70
CA LEU A 519 -35.88 -20.35 -7.30
C LEU A 519 -35.20 -19.40 -6.28
N GLU A 520 -34.47 -19.96 -5.32
CA GLU A 520 -33.69 -19.16 -4.37
C GLU A 520 -32.61 -18.35 -5.09
N HIS A 521 -31.94 -18.94 -6.08
CA HIS A 521 -30.92 -18.23 -6.87
C HIS A 521 -31.55 -17.08 -7.67
N LEU A 522 -32.69 -17.29 -8.28
CA LEU A 522 -33.40 -16.26 -9.05
C LEU A 522 -33.91 -15.11 -8.15
N LEU A 523 -34.48 -15.45 -7.00
CA LEU A 523 -34.95 -14.44 -6.02
C LEU A 523 -33.78 -13.66 -5.43
N TYR A 524 -32.67 -14.34 -5.13
CA TYR A 524 -31.45 -13.71 -4.62
C TYR A 524 -30.87 -12.71 -5.64
N LYS A 525 -30.81 -13.08 -6.91
CA LYS A 525 -30.37 -12.18 -7.99
C LYS A 525 -31.24 -10.93 -8.10
N LYS A 526 -32.56 -11.06 -7.94
CA LYS A 526 -33.44 -9.89 -7.89
C LYS A 526 -33.15 -8.96 -6.71
N ILE A 527 -32.76 -9.52 -5.55
CA ILE A 527 -32.37 -8.74 -4.38
C ILE A 527 -31.06 -7.99 -4.69
N GLU A 528 -30.07 -8.63 -5.30
CA GLU A 528 -28.81 -8.00 -5.74
C GLU A 528 -29.08 -6.83 -6.68
N GLU A 529 -29.95 -7.00 -7.68
CA GLU A 529 -30.35 -5.95 -8.61
C GLU A 529 -31.01 -4.75 -7.93
N GLN A 530 -31.83 -4.97 -6.89
CA GLN A 530 -32.45 -3.88 -6.12
C GLN A 530 -31.41 -3.11 -5.31
N VAL A 531 -30.43 -3.77 -4.71
CA VAL A 531 -29.33 -3.08 -4.00
C VAL A 531 -28.50 -2.22 -4.96
N LEU A 532 -28.22 -2.70 -6.17
CA LEU A 532 -27.44 -1.98 -7.19
C LEU A 532 -28.08 -0.65 -7.62
N VAL A 533 -29.41 -0.50 -7.54
CA VAL A 533 -30.10 0.77 -7.81
C VAL A 533 -29.63 1.88 -6.86
N HIS A 534 -29.25 1.55 -5.65
CA HIS A 534 -28.80 2.50 -4.62
C HIS A 534 -27.28 2.69 -4.56
N MET A 535 -26.51 2.14 -5.51
CA MET A 535 -25.05 2.07 -5.48
C MET A 535 -24.40 3.43 -5.23
N ASP A 536 -24.76 4.47 -5.99
CA ASP A 536 -24.14 5.81 -5.88
C ASP A 536 -24.34 6.43 -4.49
N THR A 537 -25.55 6.28 -3.93
CA THR A 537 -25.90 6.83 -2.62
C THR A 537 -25.20 6.08 -1.49
N ILE A 538 -25.01 4.77 -1.63
CA ILE A 538 -24.30 3.93 -0.67
C ILE A 538 -22.78 4.23 -0.73
N GLN A 539 -22.21 4.40 -1.91
CA GLN A 539 -20.81 4.82 -2.07
C GLN A 539 -20.57 6.22 -1.45
N ASN A 540 -21.53 7.13 -1.57
CA ASN A 540 -21.43 8.42 -0.90
C ASN A 540 -21.48 8.28 0.62
N ASN A 541 -22.38 7.45 1.15
CA ASN A 541 -22.45 7.15 2.58
C ASN A 541 -21.14 6.51 3.08
N SER A 542 -20.56 5.58 2.32
CA SER A 542 -19.26 4.95 2.63
C SER A 542 -18.15 6.00 2.83
N LYS A 543 -18.07 7.00 1.95
CA LYS A 543 -17.09 8.09 2.06
C LYS A 543 -17.31 8.94 3.31
N ILE A 544 -18.55 9.28 3.63
CA ILE A 544 -18.88 10.07 4.82
C ILE A 544 -18.58 9.28 6.10
N ILE A 545 -18.91 8.00 6.13
CA ILE A 545 -18.58 7.12 7.26
C ILE A 545 -17.06 6.99 7.42
N ALA A 546 -16.30 6.91 6.35
CA ALA A 546 -14.83 6.91 6.42
C ALA A 546 -14.29 8.22 7.02
N GLU A 547 -14.89 9.38 6.69
CA GLU A 547 -14.54 10.67 7.29
C GLU A 547 -14.83 10.71 8.79
N ILE A 548 -15.99 10.20 9.21
CA ILE A 548 -16.41 10.11 10.62
C ILE A 548 -15.47 9.16 11.37
N ASP A 549 -15.16 7.99 10.81
CA ASP A 549 -14.25 6.99 11.41
C ASP A 549 -12.84 7.54 11.60
N CYS A 550 -12.29 8.24 10.59
CA CYS A 550 -11.01 8.93 10.71
C CYS A 550 -11.03 9.96 11.85
N ALA A 551 -12.10 10.76 11.96
CA ALA A 551 -12.20 11.78 13.00
C ALA A 551 -12.34 11.17 14.41
N VAL A 552 -13.12 10.11 14.56
CA VAL A 552 -13.25 9.34 15.82
C VAL A 552 -11.91 8.72 16.20
N GLY A 553 -11.22 8.05 15.26
CA GLY A 553 -9.93 7.44 15.52
C GLY A 553 -8.83 8.45 15.88
N LEU A 554 -8.77 9.60 15.17
CA LEU A 554 -7.81 10.67 15.48
C LEU A 554 -8.16 11.41 16.77
N SER A 555 -9.44 11.51 17.14
CA SER A 555 -9.89 12.01 18.44
C SER A 555 -9.42 11.11 19.59
N GLU A 556 -9.57 9.79 19.43
CA GLU A 556 -9.07 8.83 20.42
C GLU A 556 -7.56 8.89 20.56
N LEU A 557 -6.83 8.98 19.45
CA LEU A 557 -5.37 9.19 19.47
C LEU A 557 -5.00 10.47 20.22
N ALA A 558 -5.68 11.58 19.94
CA ALA A 558 -5.40 12.89 20.53
C ALA A 558 -5.56 12.88 22.05
N ILE A 559 -6.59 12.24 22.56
CA ILE A 559 -6.83 12.11 24.01
C ILE A 559 -5.81 11.16 24.64
N ALA A 560 -5.60 9.98 24.05
CA ALA A 560 -4.70 8.96 24.61
C ALA A 560 -3.24 9.42 24.65
N GLU A 561 -2.80 10.26 23.69
CA GLU A 561 -1.40 10.67 23.52
C GLU A 561 -1.16 12.15 23.87
N ASN A 562 -2.16 12.85 24.41
CA ASN A 562 -2.09 14.28 24.73
C ASN A 562 -1.62 15.12 23.53
N TYR A 563 -2.28 14.97 22.38
CA TYR A 563 -2.05 15.82 21.23
C TYR A 563 -2.91 17.06 21.28
N THR A 564 -2.42 18.16 20.75
CA THR A 564 -3.11 19.46 20.76
C THR A 564 -3.60 19.85 19.37
N LYS A 565 -4.65 20.65 19.32
CA LYS A 565 -5.16 21.25 18.08
C LYS A 565 -4.15 22.26 17.54
N PRO A 566 -3.60 22.06 16.31
CA PRO A 566 -2.71 23.06 15.70
C PRO A 566 -3.50 24.26 15.20
N ILE A 567 -2.86 25.42 15.15
CA ILE A 567 -3.33 26.61 14.44
C ILE A 567 -2.74 26.55 13.03
N ILE A 568 -3.60 26.55 12.03
CA ILE A 568 -3.19 26.53 10.62
C ILE A 568 -3.58 27.84 9.97
N ASN A 569 -2.60 28.48 9.31
CA ASN A 569 -2.77 29.75 8.63
C ASN A 569 -2.02 29.75 7.26
N GLU A 570 -2.11 30.86 6.55
CA GLU A 570 -1.42 31.09 5.28
C GLU A 570 -0.07 31.79 5.45
N ASP A 571 0.37 32.04 6.68
CA ASP A 571 1.66 32.65 6.97
C ASP A 571 2.82 31.71 6.61
N PHE A 572 4.04 32.20 6.75
CA PHE A 572 5.24 31.42 6.47
C PHE A 572 5.92 30.88 7.75
N THR A 573 5.27 31.03 8.91
CA THR A 573 5.84 30.67 10.20
C THR A 573 5.55 29.22 10.54
N ILE A 574 6.54 28.56 11.13
CA ILE A 574 6.40 27.26 11.82
C ILE A 574 6.86 27.51 13.26
N SER A 575 5.94 27.44 14.22
CA SER A 575 6.22 27.58 15.65
C SER A 575 5.66 26.36 16.37
N ILE A 576 6.54 25.53 16.93
CA ILE A 576 6.19 24.30 17.67
C ILE A 576 6.82 24.40 19.04
N GLN A 577 5.99 24.33 20.08
CA GLN A 577 6.44 24.30 21.47
C GLN A 577 6.28 22.89 22.03
N GLU A 578 7.32 22.39 22.68
CA GLU A 578 7.38 21.07 23.27
C GLU A 578 6.94 19.96 22.30
N GLY A 579 7.45 20.03 21.04
CA GLY A 579 7.17 19.02 20.03
C GLY A 579 7.77 17.66 20.38
N ARG A 580 7.07 16.59 20.05
CA ARG A 580 7.46 15.19 20.30
C ARG A 580 7.40 14.37 19.01
N HIS A 581 8.24 13.35 18.90
CA HIS A 581 8.24 12.45 17.75
C HIS A 581 7.36 11.22 18.06
N PRO A 582 6.19 11.07 17.42
CA PRO A 582 5.21 10.06 17.81
C PRO A 582 5.71 8.62 17.74
N VAL A 583 6.50 8.28 16.72
CA VAL A 583 7.01 6.92 16.54
C VAL A 583 8.09 6.61 17.58
N ILE A 584 9.05 7.54 17.78
CA ILE A 584 10.13 7.34 18.75
C ILE A 584 9.54 7.28 20.16
N GLU A 585 8.62 8.19 20.50
CA GLU A 585 7.97 8.22 21.82
C GLU A 585 7.32 6.87 22.17
N LYS A 586 6.67 6.23 21.20
CA LYS A 586 6.04 4.91 21.38
C LYS A 586 7.02 3.73 21.36
N SER A 587 8.23 3.93 20.87
CA SER A 587 9.27 2.90 20.79
C SER A 587 10.22 2.92 21.98
N LEU A 588 10.09 3.93 22.88
CA LEU A 588 10.91 4.01 24.08
C LEU A 588 10.58 2.89 25.07
N PRO A 589 11.60 2.38 25.81
CA PRO A 589 11.39 1.43 26.89
C PRO A 589 10.45 1.96 27.97
N LEU A 590 9.76 1.06 28.65
CA LEU A 590 8.89 1.42 29.78
C LEU A 590 9.64 2.24 30.83
N GLY A 591 9.14 3.45 31.13
CA GLY A 591 9.73 4.36 32.11
C GLY A 591 10.62 5.46 31.52
N GLU A 592 11.04 5.35 30.26
CA GLU A 592 11.71 6.44 29.56
C GLU A 592 10.70 7.40 28.93
N LYS A 593 10.97 8.70 29.00
CA LYS A 593 10.14 9.75 28.41
C LYS A 593 10.87 10.41 27.25
N TYR A 594 10.13 10.72 26.20
CA TYR A 594 10.65 11.54 25.11
C TYR A 594 10.92 12.96 25.60
N ILE A 595 12.06 13.53 25.24
CA ILE A 595 12.41 14.91 25.58
C ILE A 595 11.86 15.84 24.49
N PRO A 596 10.87 16.68 24.81
CA PRO A 596 10.24 17.56 23.84
C PRO A 596 11.15 18.73 23.45
N ASN A 597 11.02 19.17 22.18
CA ASN A 597 11.86 20.23 21.63
C ASN A 597 11.02 21.33 20.98
N ASP A 598 11.53 22.58 21.08
CA ASP A 598 10.91 23.74 20.49
C ASP A 598 11.51 24.03 19.13
N ILE A 599 10.68 24.39 18.16
CA ILE A 599 11.10 24.73 16.79
C ILE A 599 10.45 26.04 16.40
N PHE A 600 11.26 26.93 15.86
CA PHE A 600 10.78 28.18 15.26
C PHE A 600 11.46 28.41 13.92
N LEU A 601 10.69 28.65 12.87
CA LEU A 601 11.18 29.00 11.53
C LEU A 601 10.27 30.06 10.92
N ASP A 602 10.89 31.10 10.38
CA ASP A 602 10.20 32.14 9.63
C ASP A 602 11.03 32.58 8.40
N ARG A 603 10.58 33.58 7.67
CA ARG A 603 11.33 34.15 6.55
C ARG A 603 12.20 35.35 6.93
N GLU A 604 11.95 35.97 8.08
CA GLU A 604 12.55 37.25 8.43
C GLU A 604 13.74 37.08 9.37
N SER A 605 13.59 36.30 10.41
CA SER A 605 14.57 36.21 11.49
C SER A 605 15.31 34.87 11.52
N GLN A 606 14.64 33.76 11.17
CA GLN A 606 15.17 32.40 11.29
C GLN A 606 14.69 31.47 10.17
N GLN A 607 15.25 31.67 8.99
CA GLN A 607 14.95 30.83 7.81
C GLN A 607 15.61 29.45 7.91
N ILE A 608 16.87 29.41 8.37
CA ILE A 608 17.67 28.19 8.49
C ILE A 608 18.05 27.97 9.95
N MET A 609 17.69 26.81 10.49
CA MET A 609 18.14 26.33 11.79
C MET A 609 19.29 25.35 11.56
N MET A 610 20.50 25.77 11.88
CA MET A 610 21.70 24.93 11.85
C MET A 610 21.81 24.15 13.15
N VAL A 611 21.73 22.81 13.09
CA VAL A 611 21.74 21.95 14.30
C VAL A 611 23.02 21.16 14.34
N THR A 612 23.90 21.49 15.30
CA THR A 612 25.18 20.80 15.52
C THR A 612 25.11 19.83 16.70
N GLY A 613 26.02 18.90 16.75
CA GLY A 613 26.13 17.94 17.86
C GLY A 613 26.59 16.56 17.40
N PRO A 614 26.96 15.68 18.33
CA PRO A 614 27.45 14.33 18.01
C PRO A 614 26.39 13.44 17.40
N ASN A 615 26.83 12.37 16.73
CA ASN A 615 25.92 11.32 16.30
C ASN A 615 25.29 10.65 17.52
N MET A 616 24.07 10.13 17.39
CA MET A 616 23.23 9.58 18.46
C MET A 616 22.67 10.62 19.47
N SER A 617 22.95 11.92 19.33
CA SER A 617 22.39 12.95 20.21
C SER A 617 20.90 13.24 19.98
N GLY A 618 20.35 12.86 18.84
CA GLY A 618 18.93 13.07 18.49
C GLY A 618 18.69 14.16 17.43
N LYS A 619 19.72 14.67 16.73
CA LYS A 619 19.58 15.66 15.64
C LYS A 619 18.53 15.23 14.61
N SER A 620 18.71 14.06 14.00
CA SER A 620 17.80 13.50 12.98
C SER A 620 16.38 13.30 13.52
N ALA A 621 16.22 12.99 14.81
CA ALA A 621 14.91 12.85 15.44
C ALA A 621 14.15 14.18 15.50
N VAL A 622 14.85 15.29 15.82
CA VAL A 622 14.27 16.64 15.85
C VAL A 622 13.85 17.10 14.45
N LEU A 623 14.68 16.83 13.42
CA LEU A 623 14.33 17.16 12.04
C LEU A 623 13.05 16.41 11.61
N ARG A 624 13.04 15.09 11.77
CA ARG A 624 11.89 14.25 11.42
C ARG A 624 10.63 14.63 12.21
N GLN A 625 10.77 14.89 13.52
CA GLN A 625 9.69 15.38 14.38
C GLN A 625 8.99 16.61 13.75
N THR A 626 9.75 17.59 13.30
CA THR A 626 9.20 18.82 12.72
C THR A 626 8.40 18.54 11.47
N ALA A 627 8.92 17.73 10.53
CA ALA A 627 8.19 17.36 9.32
C ALA A 627 6.93 16.55 9.62
N ILE A 628 7.00 15.61 10.57
CA ILE A 628 5.85 14.78 10.98
C ILE A 628 4.75 15.63 11.63
N ILE A 629 5.11 16.59 12.49
CA ILE A 629 4.13 17.51 13.09
C ILE A 629 3.44 18.36 12.02
N CYS A 630 4.19 18.92 11.07
CA CYS A 630 3.63 19.67 9.94
C CYS A 630 2.72 18.78 9.06
N LEU A 631 3.13 17.55 8.79
CA LEU A 631 2.33 16.58 8.05
C LEU A 631 1.02 16.26 8.78
N LEU A 632 1.07 15.93 10.06
CA LEU A 632 -0.11 15.63 10.87
C LEU A 632 -1.08 16.82 10.90
N ALA A 633 -0.58 18.03 11.02
CA ALA A 633 -1.39 19.23 10.95
C ALA A 633 -2.11 19.36 9.60
N GLN A 634 -1.42 19.11 8.47
CA GLN A 634 -2.01 19.27 7.12
C GLN A 634 -2.89 18.09 6.69
N ILE A 635 -2.84 16.93 7.34
CA ILE A 635 -3.88 15.91 7.16
C ILE A 635 -5.17 16.24 7.92
N GLY A 636 -5.14 17.27 8.78
CA GLY A 636 -6.24 17.66 9.66
C GLY A 636 -6.30 16.83 10.95
N SER A 637 -5.14 16.51 11.53
CA SER A 637 -5.00 15.82 12.82
C SER A 637 -4.50 16.78 13.91
N PHE A 638 -4.81 16.48 15.16
CA PHE A 638 -4.10 17.05 16.29
C PHE A 638 -2.65 16.55 16.30
N VAL A 639 -1.74 17.33 16.92
CA VAL A 639 -0.29 17.14 16.83
C VAL A 639 0.36 16.88 18.17
N PRO A 640 1.46 16.10 18.21
CA PRO A 640 2.21 15.81 19.43
C PRO A 640 3.08 17.01 19.85
N ALA A 641 2.44 18.08 20.34
CA ALA A 641 3.08 19.29 20.83
C ALA A 641 2.22 19.91 21.93
N LYS A 642 2.79 20.82 22.72
CA LYS A 642 2.02 21.63 23.66
C LYS A 642 1.28 22.74 22.95
N HIS A 643 1.92 23.35 21.96
CA HIS A 643 1.34 24.36 21.07
C HIS A 643 2.01 24.26 19.70
N ALA A 644 1.22 24.42 18.64
CA ALA A 644 1.75 24.44 17.29
C ALA A 644 0.97 25.45 16.44
N GLU A 645 1.71 26.35 15.79
CA GLU A 645 1.22 27.26 14.77
C GLU A 645 2.01 27.01 13.49
N ILE A 646 1.31 26.68 12.43
CA ILE A 646 1.93 26.16 11.21
C ILE A 646 1.32 26.85 9.99
N GLY A 647 2.15 27.64 9.31
CA GLY A 647 1.84 28.12 7.96
C GLY A 647 1.87 26.98 6.97
N VAL A 648 0.84 26.90 6.13
CA VAL A 648 0.68 25.82 5.15
C VAL A 648 1.92 25.63 4.29
N LEU A 649 2.36 24.39 4.17
CA LEU A 649 3.47 23.96 3.32
C LEU A 649 2.92 23.38 2.01
N ASP A 650 3.68 23.56 0.93
CA ASP A 650 3.39 22.95 -0.38
C ASP A 650 4.32 21.80 -0.72
N ARG A 651 5.53 21.77 -0.10
CA ARG A 651 6.51 20.68 -0.26
C ARG A 651 7.26 20.40 1.03
N ILE A 652 7.51 19.13 1.29
CA ILE A 652 8.47 18.68 2.29
C ILE A 652 9.53 17.84 1.58
N PHE A 653 10.79 18.24 1.78
CA PHE A 653 11.95 17.52 1.28
C PHE A 653 12.80 17.01 2.44
N THR A 654 13.28 15.79 2.31
CA THR A 654 14.20 15.23 3.30
C THR A 654 15.41 14.61 2.63
N ARG A 655 16.57 14.92 3.14
CA ARG A 655 17.80 14.18 2.94
C ARG A 655 18.32 13.75 4.30
N VAL A 656 17.96 12.55 4.74
CA VAL A 656 18.23 12.02 6.09
C VAL A 656 18.76 10.59 5.97
N GLY A 657 19.97 10.34 6.49
CA GLY A 657 20.57 9.02 6.53
C GLY A 657 21.25 8.57 5.22
N ALA A 658 22.15 7.60 5.30
CA ALA A 658 22.74 6.94 4.14
C ALA A 658 21.87 5.72 3.77
N SER A 659 21.16 5.79 2.64
CA SER A 659 20.54 4.59 2.06
C SER A 659 21.51 3.98 1.05
N ASP A 660 22.09 2.84 1.36
CA ASP A 660 22.88 2.08 0.42
C ASP A 660 21.95 1.46 -0.64
N ASN A 661 22.01 1.97 -1.85
CA ASN A 661 21.31 1.36 -2.98
C ASN A 661 22.27 0.45 -3.75
N ILE A 662 22.70 -0.64 -3.10
CA ILE A 662 23.65 -1.63 -3.65
C ILE A 662 23.14 -2.22 -4.96
N SER A 663 21.80 -2.33 -5.12
CA SER A 663 21.19 -2.91 -6.32
C SER A 663 21.33 -2.06 -7.59
N ALA A 664 21.57 -0.74 -7.46
CA ALA A 664 21.73 0.16 -8.61
C ALA A 664 23.21 0.42 -8.96
N GLY A 665 24.17 -0.07 -8.17
CA GLY A 665 25.60 0.15 -8.38
C GLY A 665 26.04 1.62 -8.23
N GLU A 666 25.19 2.47 -7.65
CA GLU A 666 25.48 3.89 -7.40
C GLU A 666 26.26 4.04 -6.08
N SER A 667 27.27 4.90 -6.07
CA SER A 667 27.96 5.30 -4.85
C SER A 667 26.99 6.03 -3.90
N THR A 668 27.10 5.78 -2.58
CA THR A 668 26.30 6.48 -1.55
C THR A 668 26.39 7.99 -1.68
N PHE A 669 27.56 8.52 -2.04
CA PHE A 669 27.74 9.95 -2.29
C PHE A 669 26.98 10.44 -3.55
N MET A 670 26.94 9.64 -4.63
CA MET A 670 26.18 9.99 -5.82
C MET A 670 24.66 10.01 -5.55
N VAL A 671 24.16 9.08 -4.76
CA VAL A 671 22.75 9.06 -4.31
C VAL A 671 22.46 10.34 -3.51
N GLU A 672 23.35 10.71 -2.58
CA GLU A 672 23.23 11.93 -1.78
C GLU A 672 23.19 13.19 -2.67
N MET A 673 24.05 13.28 -3.66
CA MET A 673 24.09 14.42 -4.59
C MET A 673 22.84 14.47 -5.48
N ASN A 674 22.34 13.34 -5.95
CA ASN A 674 21.10 13.26 -6.72
C ASN A 674 19.89 13.71 -5.90
N GLU A 675 19.77 13.30 -4.63
CA GLU A 675 18.71 13.74 -3.71
C GLU A 675 18.83 15.25 -3.46
N SER A 676 20.02 15.75 -3.18
CA SER A 676 20.27 17.18 -2.96
C SER A 676 19.95 18.02 -4.21
N ALA A 677 20.35 17.56 -5.40
CA ALA A 677 20.03 18.22 -6.65
C ALA A 677 18.50 18.25 -6.91
N ASN A 678 17.80 17.15 -6.63
CA ASN A 678 16.34 17.12 -6.71
C ASN A 678 15.69 18.17 -5.79
N ILE A 679 16.16 18.28 -4.56
CA ILE A 679 15.68 19.29 -3.61
C ILE A 679 15.92 20.70 -4.18
N LEU A 680 17.18 21.03 -4.51
CA LEU A 680 17.56 22.39 -4.92
C LEU A 680 16.86 22.87 -6.21
N ASN A 681 16.57 21.96 -7.14
CA ASN A 681 15.87 22.28 -8.39
C ASN A 681 14.34 22.40 -8.24
N ASN A 682 13.76 21.97 -7.10
CA ASN A 682 12.31 21.93 -6.90
C ASN A 682 11.81 22.81 -5.73
N ILE A 683 12.62 23.73 -5.24
CA ILE A 683 12.31 24.60 -4.11
C ILE A 683 11.16 25.55 -4.46
N THR A 684 10.27 25.74 -3.49
CA THR A 684 9.17 26.71 -3.54
C THR A 684 9.22 27.63 -2.30
N GLU A 685 8.35 28.63 -2.29
CA GLU A 685 8.23 29.56 -1.16
C GLU A 685 7.74 28.91 0.14
N ARG A 686 6.96 27.83 0.03
CA ARG A 686 6.36 27.13 1.14
C ARG A 686 7.03 25.78 1.43
N SER A 687 8.23 25.57 0.88
CA SER A 687 8.99 24.35 1.11
C SER A 687 9.56 24.29 2.53
N LEU A 688 9.49 23.10 3.14
CA LEU A 688 10.24 22.71 4.33
C LEU A 688 11.33 21.71 3.90
N ILE A 689 12.58 22.04 4.18
CA ILE A 689 13.75 21.26 3.78
C ILE A 689 14.45 20.71 5.02
N LEU A 690 14.70 19.40 5.08
CA LEU A 690 15.43 18.72 6.13
C LEU A 690 16.69 18.10 5.56
N LEU A 691 17.84 18.65 5.92
CA LEU A 691 19.16 18.17 5.51
C LEU A 691 19.90 17.60 6.71
N ASP A 692 20.31 16.36 6.63
CA ASP A 692 21.01 15.67 7.71
C ASP A 692 22.35 15.10 7.21
N GLU A 693 23.43 15.61 7.78
CA GLU A 693 24.81 15.16 7.54
C GLU A 693 25.21 15.18 6.04
N ILE A 694 24.93 16.27 5.34
CA ILE A 694 25.34 16.47 3.94
C ILE A 694 26.87 16.52 3.84
N GLY A 695 27.44 15.87 2.80
CA GLY A 695 28.87 15.87 2.52
C GLY A 695 29.66 14.75 3.22
N ARG A 696 28.96 13.78 3.87
CA ARG A 696 29.62 12.71 4.62
C ARG A 696 30.35 11.66 3.74
N GLY A 697 29.90 11.50 2.51
CA GLY A 697 30.39 10.47 1.57
C GLY A 697 31.67 10.80 0.80
N THR A 698 32.31 11.97 1.09
CA THR A 698 33.52 12.44 0.39
C THR A 698 34.60 12.92 1.37
N SER A 699 35.65 13.57 0.86
CA SER A 699 36.68 14.16 1.73
C SER A 699 36.10 15.25 2.63
N THR A 700 36.72 15.47 3.81
CA THR A 700 36.18 16.42 4.81
C THR A 700 36.03 17.82 4.21
N TYR A 701 37.01 18.31 3.48
CA TYR A 701 36.96 19.65 2.91
C TYR A 701 35.94 19.78 1.77
N ASP A 702 35.82 18.78 0.90
CA ASP A 702 34.78 18.78 -0.14
C ASP A 702 33.40 18.74 0.51
N GLY A 703 33.22 17.92 1.56
CA GLY A 703 31.96 17.80 2.30
C GLY A 703 31.54 19.13 2.95
N ILE A 704 32.46 19.81 3.65
CA ILE A 704 32.23 21.14 4.23
C ILE A 704 31.89 22.14 3.15
N SER A 705 32.64 22.18 2.04
CA SER A 705 32.44 23.14 0.95
C SER A 705 31.08 22.98 0.30
N ILE A 706 30.63 21.75 0.06
CA ILE A 706 29.30 21.44 -0.49
C ILE A 706 28.20 21.83 0.50
N ALA A 707 28.33 21.45 1.76
CA ALA A 707 27.36 21.78 2.79
C ALA A 707 27.21 23.29 2.99
N TRP A 708 28.32 24.05 2.99
CA TRP A 708 28.32 25.50 3.06
C TRP A 708 27.63 26.10 1.86
N ALA A 709 28.02 25.71 0.64
CA ALA A 709 27.44 26.24 -0.59
C ALA A 709 25.94 25.98 -0.69
N ILE A 710 25.45 24.80 -0.25
CA ILE A 710 24.02 24.48 -0.19
C ILE A 710 23.29 25.39 0.80
N ALA A 711 23.82 25.58 2.01
CA ALA A 711 23.19 26.44 3.02
C ALA A 711 23.16 27.91 2.58
N GLU A 712 24.24 28.39 1.96
CA GLU A 712 24.32 29.74 1.37
C GLU A 712 23.30 29.91 0.23
N TYR A 713 23.24 28.97 -0.72
CA TYR A 713 22.28 28.97 -1.81
C TYR A 713 20.84 29.02 -1.29
N LEU A 714 20.49 28.22 -0.31
CA LEU A 714 19.15 28.20 0.30
C LEU A 714 18.82 29.54 0.99
N HIS A 715 19.80 30.13 1.68
CA HIS A 715 19.65 31.44 2.34
C HIS A 715 19.42 32.58 1.33
N GLN A 716 20.17 32.58 0.22
CA GLN A 716 20.11 33.63 -0.79
C GLN A 716 18.98 33.41 -1.81
N HIS A 717 18.39 32.22 -1.84
CA HIS A 717 17.35 31.86 -2.81
C HIS A 717 16.13 32.78 -2.68
N PRO A 718 15.55 33.27 -3.78
CA PRO A 718 14.41 34.22 -3.75
C PRO A 718 13.18 33.67 -3.00
N THR A 719 12.96 32.36 -3.01
CA THR A 719 11.83 31.71 -2.33
C THR A 719 12.02 31.57 -0.82
N GLN A 720 13.24 31.73 -0.30
CA GLN A 720 13.56 31.66 1.13
C GLN A 720 12.96 30.43 1.84
N PRO A 721 13.24 29.20 1.38
CA PRO A 721 12.62 28.01 1.96
C PRO A 721 13.05 27.79 3.41
N LYS A 722 12.14 27.34 4.23
CA LYS A 722 12.43 27.00 5.63
C LYS A 722 13.27 25.74 5.69
N THR A 723 14.40 25.80 6.42
CA THR A 723 15.36 24.71 6.42
C THR A 723 15.84 24.34 7.82
N LEU A 724 15.83 23.04 8.12
CA LEU A 724 16.53 22.45 9.24
C LEU A 724 17.76 21.71 8.71
N PHE A 725 18.93 22.12 9.15
CA PHE A 725 20.20 21.61 8.65
C PHE A 725 21.00 21.00 9.80
N ALA A 726 21.00 19.68 9.93
CA ALA A 726 21.81 18.98 10.90
C ALA A 726 23.18 18.65 10.32
N THR A 727 24.24 18.92 11.05
CA THR A 727 25.61 18.68 10.62
C THR A 727 26.52 18.34 11.78
N HIS A 728 27.63 17.66 11.47
CA HIS A 728 28.75 17.45 12.38
C HIS A 728 29.94 18.39 12.09
N TYR A 729 29.83 19.20 11.07
CA TYR A 729 30.83 20.21 10.71
C TYR A 729 30.64 21.45 11.57
N HIS A 730 31.60 21.70 12.49
CA HIS A 730 31.55 22.85 13.39
C HIS A 730 31.82 24.17 12.65
N GLU A 731 32.53 24.11 11.54
CA GLU A 731 32.82 25.22 10.67
C GLU A 731 31.57 25.94 10.17
N LEU A 732 30.47 25.21 9.97
CA LEU A 732 29.18 25.81 9.55
C LEU A 732 28.57 26.72 10.63
N ASN A 733 29.02 26.65 11.91
CA ASN A 733 28.54 27.58 12.94
C ASN A 733 28.92 29.04 12.63
N GLU A 734 29.98 29.27 11.87
CA GLU A 734 30.41 30.61 11.48
C GLU A 734 29.42 31.30 10.51
N MET A 735 28.59 30.54 9.82
CA MET A 735 27.59 31.09 8.90
C MET A 735 26.60 32.05 9.60
N GLN A 736 26.29 31.86 10.87
CA GLN A 736 25.43 32.77 11.63
C GLN A 736 25.99 34.21 11.66
N ASN A 737 27.30 34.38 11.63
CA ASN A 737 27.95 35.68 11.64
C ASN A 737 27.82 36.41 10.32
N SER A 738 27.74 35.69 9.21
CA SER A 738 27.67 36.23 7.84
C SER A 738 26.25 36.32 7.30
N PHE A 739 25.32 35.46 7.80
CA PHE A 739 23.97 35.33 7.27
C PHE A 739 22.92 35.52 8.36
N SER A 740 22.21 36.63 8.33
CA SER A 740 21.32 37.07 9.42
C SER A 740 20.17 36.10 9.77
N ARG A 741 19.66 35.34 8.78
CA ARG A 741 18.56 34.41 8.94
C ARG A 741 19.00 32.97 9.22
N ILE A 742 20.31 32.74 9.43
CA ILE A 742 20.83 31.46 9.90
C ILE A 742 21.02 31.52 11.42
N LYS A 743 20.47 30.57 12.16
CA LYS A 743 20.63 30.50 13.62
C LYS A 743 21.18 29.14 14.01
N ASN A 744 22.16 29.16 14.91
CA ASN A 744 22.82 27.95 15.38
C ASN A 744 22.12 27.39 16.61
N TYR A 745 21.99 26.08 16.61
CA TYR A 745 21.49 25.27 17.71
C TYR A 745 22.38 24.04 17.91
N HIS A 746 22.38 23.51 19.10
CA HIS A 746 23.03 22.24 19.40
C HIS A 746 22.18 21.39 20.32
N ILE A 747 22.40 20.07 20.31
CA ILE A 747 21.79 19.17 21.28
C ILE A 747 22.59 19.22 22.58
N ALA A 748 21.92 19.59 23.68
CA ALA A 748 22.54 19.73 24.98
C ALA A 748 23.13 18.41 25.49
N ILE A 749 24.30 18.53 26.07
CA ILE A 749 25.07 17.42 26.63
C ILE A 749 25.48 17.78 28.08
N GLN A 750 25.35 16.83 28.97
CA GLN A 750 25.82 16.97 30.32
C GLN A 750 27.06 16.08 30.55
N GLU A 751 28.19 16.74 30.83
CA GLU A 751 29.42 16.04 31.13
C GLU A 751 29.55 15.82 32.67
N ASN A 752 29.62 14.56 33.08
CA ASN A 752 30.06 14.16 34.41
C ASN A 752 31.45 13.52 34.32
N LYS A 753 32.31 13.74 35.28
CA LYS A 753 33.77 13.39 35.30
C LYS A 753 34.22 12.13 34.49
N ASN A 754 33.32 11.18 34.18
CA ASN A 754 33.61 9.98 33.42
C ASN A 754 32.52 9.58 32.42
N ASN A 755 31.36 10.25 32.40
CA ASN A 755 30.22 9.90 31.56
C ASN A 755 29.66 11.16 30.90
N VAL A 756 29.28 11.03 29.66
CA VAL A 756 28.53 12.05 28.89
C VAL A 756 27.09 11.57 28.78
N ILE A 757 26.14 12.39 29.17
CA ILE A 757 24.73 12.12 29.09
C ILE A 757 24.16 13.03 27.99
N PHE A 758 23.61 12.45 26.96
CA PHE A 758 22.90 13.20 25.92
C PHE A 758 21.52 13.60 26.44
N LEU A 759 21.30 14.87 26.67
CA LEU A 759 20.05 15.38 27.20
C LEU A 759 18.94 15.41 26.15
N ARG A 760 19.28 15.21 24.88
CA ARG A 760 18.32 15.22 23.75
C ARG A 760 17.49 16.52 23.66
N LYS A 761 17.91 17.58 24.32
CA LYS A 761 17.26 18.89 24.32
C LYS A 761 18.01 19.84 23.38
N LEU A 762 17.27 20.48 22.48
CA LEU A 762 17.78 21.50 21.57
C LEU A 762 17.97 22.82 22.33
N VAL A 763 19.14 23.43 22.20
CA VAL A 763 19.53 24.69 22.85
C VAL A 763 20.16 25.61 21.81
N THR A 764 19.98 26.93 21.95
CA THR A 764 20.57 27.95 21.10
C THR A 764 22.09 27.99 21.23
N GLY A 765 22.77 28.29 20.11
CA GLY A 765 24.24 28.32 20.02
C GLY A 765 24.85 27.08 19.37
N GLY A 766 26.08 27.17 18.89
CA GLY A 766 26.82 26.08 18.28
C GLY A 766 27.51 25.20 19.32
N SER A 767 27.82 23.94 18.96
CA SER A 767 28.69 23.05 19.75
C SER A 767 30.13 23.19 19.26
N GLU A 768 31.07 23.37 20.17
CA GLU A 768 32.52 23.50 19.84
C GLU A 768 33.28 22.17 19.97
N HIS A 769 32.67 21.10 20.53
CA HIS A 769 33.36 19.86 20.85
C HIS A 769 32.83 18.67 20.03
N SER A 770 33.78 17.84 19.58
CA SER A 770 33.48 16.55 18.94
C SER A 770 33.43 15.44 20.00
N PHE A 771 32.33 14.63 19.97
CA PHE A 771 32.13 13.54 20.92
C PHE A 771 32.26 12.14 20.27
N GLY A 772 32.80 12.03 19.04
CA GLY A 772 32.88 10.77 18.30
C GLY A 772 33.66 9.67 19.07
N ILE A 773 34.76 10.03 19.74
CA ILE A 773 35.57 9.10 20.52
C ILE A 773 34.80 8.60 21.77
N TYR A 774 33.93 9.45 22.33
CA TYR A 774 33.09 9.07 23.44
C TYR A 774 32.00 8.07 23.01
N VAL A 775 31.39 8.28 21.86
CA VAL A 775 30.43 7.34 21.27
C VAL A 775 31.11 5.99 20.98
N ALA A 776 32.34 6.00 20.48
CA ALA A 776 33.14 4.77 20.29
C ALA A 776 33.37 4.00 21.61
N LYS A 777 33.59 4.74 22.73
CA LYS A 777 33.69 4.13 24.06
C LYS A 777 32.36 3.50 24.49
N LEU A 778 31.23 4.18 24.26
CA LEU A 778 29.89 3.66 24.59
C LEU A 778 29.53 2.41 23.74
N ALA A 779 30.01 2.35 22.51
CA ALA A 779 29.83 1.21 21.63
C ALA A 779 30.70 -0.02 22.03
N GLY A 780 31.48 0.10 23.10
CA GLY A 780 32.29 -1.01 23.59
C GLY A 780 33.65 -1.17 22.89
N MET A 781 34.18 -0.16 22.23
CA MET A 781 35.52 -0.22 21.64
C MET A 781 36.59 -0.47 22.70
N PRO A 782 37.64 -1.25 22.41
CA PRO A 782 38.71 -1.53 23.33
C PRO A 782 39.35 -0.26 23.88
N THR A 783 39.53 -0.19 25.21
CA THR A 783 40.02 1.01 25.92
C THR A 783 41.34 1.53 25.37
N LYS A 784 42.24 0.64 24.91
CA LYS A 784 43.50 1.01 24.26
C LYS A 784 43.30 1.83 23.00
N VAL A 785 42.33 1.47 22.16
CA VAL A 785 41.99 2.19 20.92
C VAL A 785 41.38 3.55 21.27
N VAL A 786 40.46 3.60 22.21
CA VAL A 786 39.80 4.84 22.68
C VAL A 786 40.83 5.83 23.25
N ASN A 787 41.77 5.35 24.08
CA ASN A 787 42.81 6.22 24.65
C ASN A 787 43.76 6.76 23.56
N ARG A 788 44.18 5.90 22.61
CA ARG A 788 45.02 6.32 21.50
C ARG A 788 44.33 7.34 20.60
N ALA A 789 43.03 7.13 20.34
CA ALA A 789 42.24 8.08 19.58
C ALA A 789 42.17 9.46 20.24
N LYS A 790 42.06 9.52 21.59
CA LYS A 790 42.07 10.79 22.34
C LYS A 790 43.40 11.52 22.23
N GLU A 791 44.52 10.80 22.30
CA GLU A 791 45.86 11.38 22.13
C GLU A 791 46.04 11.99 20.73
N ILE A 792 45.62 11.23 19.69
CA ILE A 792 45.67 11.69 18.28
C ILE A 792 44.79 12.93 18.10
N LEU A 793 43.54 12.90 18.60
CA LEU A 793 42.63 14.06 18.50
C LEU A 793 43.26 15.31 19.13
N LYS A 794 43.82 15.19 20.32
CA LYS A 794 44.47 16.31 21.00
C LYS A 794 45.66 16.89 20.21
N THR A 795 46.39 16.03 19.50
CA THR A 795 47.51 16.45 18.63
C THR A 795 47.02 17.22 17.41
N LEU A 796 45.91 16.71 16.79
CA LEU A 796 45.29 17.35 15.62
C LEU A 796 44.63 18.69 15.97
N GLU A 797 43.98 18.80 17.13
CA GLU A 797 43.35 20.04 17.61
C GLU A 797 44.41 21.12 17.93
N ASN A 798 45.57 20.71 18.52
CA ASN A 798 46.68 21.63 18.81
C ASN A 798 47.40 22.11 17.53
N SER A 799 47.45 21.28 16.46
CA SER A 799 47.98 21.71 15.18
C SER A 799 47.06 22.68 14.45
N ARG A 800 45.74 22.52 14.62
CA ARG A 800 44.74 23.52 14.08
C ARG A 800 44.84 24.89 14.77
N SER A 801 45.12 24.94 16.05
CA SER A 801 45.23 26.22 16.82
C SER A 801 46.49 27.01 16.47
N GLN A 802 47.49 26.42 15.82
CA GLN A 802 48.67 27.14 15.31
C GLN A 802 48.45 27.76 13.90
N ASP A 803 47.48 27.27 13.13
CA ASP A 803 47.10 27.82 11.82
C ASP A 803 45.93 28.83 11.97
N GLN A 804 46.19 30.00 12.56
CA GLN A 804 45.29 31.14 12.57
C GLN A 804 45.16 31.74 11.16
N ASN A 805 44.26 31.21 10.37
CA ASN A 805 43.90 31.79 9.07
C ASN A 805 42.36 31.89 8.86
N MET A 806 41.60 32.07 9.94
CA MET A 806 40.17 32.40 9.81
C MET A 806 39.91 33.87 9.37
N GLU A 807 40.89 34.76 9.44
CA GLU A 807 40.74 36.10 8.89
C GLU A 807 40.64 36.14 7.34
N ASN A 808 41.12 35.09 6.67
CA ASN A 808 41.08 35.04 5.20
C ASN A 808 39.70 34.62 4.63
N ILE A 809 38.86 33.94 5.40
CA ILE A 809 37.48 33.60 4.97
C ILE A 809 36.61 34.85 4.92
N LYS A 810 36.81 35.82 5.82
CA LYS A 810 36.08 37.09 5.82
C LYS A 810 36.44 38.03 4.67
N ARG A 811 37.64 37.90 4.07
CA ARG A 811 38.05 38.73 2.93
C ARG A 811 37.51 38.24 1.58
N VAL A 812 37.09 37.00 1.46
CA VAL A 812 36.58 36.43 0.20
C VAL A 812 35.14 36.85 -0.11
N THR A 813 34.40 37.36 0.88
CA THR A 813 33.00 37.80 0.71
C THR A 813 32.89 39.24 0.15
N GLU A 814 33.96 40.02 0.04
CA GLU A 814 33.88 41.42 -0.42
C GLU A 814 34.51 41.75 -1.79
N GLU A 815 35.37 40.90 -2.34
CA GLU A 815 35.95 41.18 -3.67
C GLU A 815 36.10 39.92 -4.54
N ASN A 816 35.37 39.90 -5.66
CA ASN A 816 35.61 39.19 -6.92
C ASN A 816 36.10 37.73 -6.83
N LEU A 817 35.18 36.84 -7.18
CA LEU A 817 35.43 35.46 -7.64
C LEU A 817 36.67 35.31 -8.52
N GLN A 818 37.82 35.05 -7.91
CA GLN A 818 38.93 34.38 -8.54
C GLN A 818 39.44 33.29 -7.61
N LEU A 819 39.14 32.05 -8.00
CA LEU A 819 39.51 30.79 -7.36
C LEU A 819 41.02 30.77 -7.07
N SER A 820 41.37 31.06 -5.82
CA SER A 820 42.66 30.73 -5.25
C SER A 820 42.41 30.06 -3.89
N PHE A 821 41.80 28.91 -3.94
CA PHE A 821 41.63 28.06 -2.78
C PHE A 821 42.47 26.80 -2.94
N PHE A 822 43.15 26.46 -1.86
CA PHE A 822 43.94 25.27 -1.62
C PHE A 822 45.37 25.28 -2.18
N GLN A 823 46.23 25.95 -1.47
CA GLN A 823 47.57 25.40 -1.30
C GLN A 823 47.50 24.38 -0.17
N LEU A 824 47.40 23.09 -0.50
CA LEU A 824 47.94 22.00 0.30
C LEU A 824 49.45 22.26 0.29
N ASP A 825 49.99 22.90 1.33
CA ASP A 825 51.40 22.95 1.58
C ASP A 825 51.87 21.54 1.97
N ASP A 826 52.21 20.75 0.94
CA ASP A 826 53.04 19.59 1.12
C ASP A 826 54.42 20.15 1.45
N PRO A 827 55.02 19.86 2.64
CA PRO A 827 56.32 20.39 3.04
C PRO A 827 57.41 20.07 1.99
N ALA A 828 57.24 19.05 1.20
CA ALA A 828 58.11 18.69 0.07
C ALA A 828 57.94 19.68 -1.09
N LEU A 829 56.74 20.16 -1.40
CA LEU A 829 56.50 21.15 -2.45
C LEU A 829 57.02 22.52 -2.05
N GLU A 830 56.95 22.90 -0.79
CA GLU A 830 57.47 24.18 -0.27
C GLU A 830 58.98 24.16 -0.31
N SER A 831 59.66 23.11 0.08
CA SER A 831 61.12 22.92 -0.03
C SER A 831 61.60 22.91 -1.49
N ILE A 832 60.83 22.39 -2.42
CA ILE A 832 61.10 22.40 -3.88
C ILE A 832 60.95 23.82 -4.40
N ARG A 833 59.96 24.60 -3.94
CA ARG A 833 59.73 25.96 -4.34
C ARG A 833 60.80 26.88 -3.85
N GLU A 834 61.28 26.75 -2.60
CA GLU A 834 62.43 27.47 -2.07
C GLU A 834 63.69 27.18 -2.84
N GLU A 835 64.00 25.91 -3.10
CA GLU A 835 65.20 25.52 -3.87
C GLU A 835 65.15 26.06 -5.31
N LEU A 836 64.00 26.04 -5.99
CA LEU A 836 63.77 26.59 -7.33
C LEU A 836 63.90 28.11 -7.33
N THR A 837 63.42 28.82 -6.29
CA THR A 837 63.52 30.30 -6.20
C THR A 837 64.91 30.79 -6.00
N GLN A 838 65.80 29.99 -5.38
CA GLN A 838 67.24 30.31 -5.14
C GLN A 838 68.12 30.00 -6.32
N ILE A 839 67.64 29.44 -7.42
CA ILE A 839 68.42 29.09 -8.58
C ILE A 839 68.47 30.27 -9.56
N ASP A 840 69.65 30.83 -9.75
CA ASP A 840 69.86 31.74 -10.86
C ASP A 840 70.37 30.95 -12.09
N ILE A 841 69.50 30.76 -13.05
CA ILE A 841 69.69 29.94 -14.25
C ILE A 841 70.80 30.43 -15.11
N ASN A 842 71.16 31.76 -15.08
CA ASN A 842 72.18 32.35 -15.91
C ASN A 842 73.61 32.11 -15.42
N THR A 843 73.76 31.59 -14.18
CA THR A 843 75.08 31.36 -13.55
C THR A 843 75.44 29.88 -13.43
N LEU A 844 74.47 28.96 -13.74
CA LEU A 844 74.70 27.51 -13.61
C LEU A 844 75.36 26.90 -14.83
N THR A 845 76.40 26.06 -14.56
CA THR A 845 76.96 25.16 -15.58
C THR A 845 76.00 23.98 -15.86
N PRO A 846 76.02 23.32 -17.04
CA PRO A 846 75.15 22.18 -17.36
C PRO A 846 75.20 21.03 -16.35
N ILE A 847 76.37 20.81 -15.72
CA ILE A 847 76.53 19.75 -14.71
C ILE A 847 75.84 20.14 -13.40
N GLU A 848 76.00 21.40 -12.97
CA GLU A 848 75.28 21.92 -11.77
C GLU A 848 73.77 21.95 -11.95
N ALA A 849 73.29 22.29 -13.13
CA ALA A 849 71.87 22.22 -13.46
C ALA A 849 71.32 20.75 -13.32
N LEU A 850 72.04 19.77 -13.84
CA LEU A 850 71.68 18.36 -13.69
C LEU A 850 71.72 17.86 -12.23
N MET A 851 72.71 18.34 -11.45
CA MET A 851 72.81 18.01 -10.01
C MET A 851 71.64 18.66 -9.22
N LYS A 852 71.26 19.88 -9.51
CA LYS A 852 70.10 20.57 -8.90
C LYS A 852 68.82 19.93 -9.29
N LEU A 853 68.58 19.53 -10.55
CA LEU A 853 67.43 18.80 -11.02
C LEU A 853 67.31 17.43 -10.33
N ASN A 854 68.38 16.72 -10.13
CA ASN A 854 68.44 15.43 -9.43
C ASN A 854 68.12 15.62 -7.93
N LYS A 855 68.59 16.70 -7.30
CA LYS A 855 68.24 17.07 -5.93
C LYS A 855 66.75 17.33 -5.78
N ILE A 856 66.17 18.13 -6.67
CA ILE A 856 64.74 18.42 -6.70
C ILE A 856 63.88 17.16 -6.93
N LYS A 857 64.33 16.30 -7.89
CA LYS A 857 63.72 15.02 -8.14
C LYS A 857 63.66 14.09 -6.91
N ASN A 858 64.75 14.11 -6.13
CA ASN A 858 64.84 13.30 -4.91
C ASN A 858 64.01 13.86 -3.75
N MET A 859 63.64 15.16 -3.78
CA MET A 859 62.70 15.79 -2.84
C MET A 859 61.22 15.41 -3.09
N ILE A 860 60.85 15.02 -4.33
CA ILE A 860 59.51 14.60 -4.70
C ILE A 860 59.10 13.20 -4.09
N GLY A 861 60.09 12.52 -3.50
CA GLY A 861 59.85 11.22 -2.87
C GLY A 861 59.84 10.05 -3.86
N LYS A 862 60.30 8.91 -3.44
CA LYS A 862 60.25 7.64 -4.18
C LYS A 862 58.83 7.17 -4.38
#